data_8bd1ae40a97351abee126849680a485c
#
_entry.id   8bd1ae40a97351abee126849680a485c
#
_cell.length_a   1.000
_cell.length_b   1.000
_cell.length_c   1.000
_cell.angle_alpha   90.00
_cell.angle_beta   90.00
_cell.angle_gamma   90.00
#
_symmetry.space_group_name_H-M   'P 1'
#
loop_
_entity.id
_entity.type
_entity.pdbx_description
1 polymer ?
#
loop_
_entity_poly.entity_id
_entity_poly.type
_entity_poly.pdbx_seq_one_letter_code
_entity_poly.pdbx_strand_id
1 'polypeptide(L)'
;MSEILRREIKYVGGVGEVRARLLEREVGVRTIGDLLARYPYRYIDRTRTFRISEIDESMETTYVRIRCRVVGKSFTGEGAKRRFMVEVTDPTGSAELVWFQGIKWVEKRIELNREYMVFGRPSIFKGRLSLVHPEIEPIEQVLSRKEESGFQGIYSTTEKLSSAIPLKAMYTIVQNAWRIVESDPKAYSDPLPEALRQRNGLMSLREAMYNIHFPQSNEQLRQARYRLKYDELLGVQLTIQARRTDRQQRGGGFIFPRVGEAFNTFFKEKLPFMLTGAQQRVIKEIRADMISGKQMNRLLQGDVGSGKTMVAFMSMLLAVDNGFQACIMAPTEILARQHYASMARFAEGLNVRVAILTGSSKVRERRVALEGIASGEVNILVGTRALIEDRVQIATLGYVVIDEQHRFGVEQRAKLWTKNQQPPHILVMTATPIPRTLAMTLYGDLEVSVIDELPPGRQPIRTYHYFDSLRLKMFGFLRNEIAKGRQVYVVYPLIKESEKMDYKDLEDGYESLSRDFPLPKYRITVCHGKMRPEDKDAAMKQFKSGEADILVATSVIEVGVDVPNATVMVIESAERFGLSQLHQLRGRVGRGGNQSYCILMSGEKLSKEGRARLDAMCATNDGFELSELDLKLRGAGDIHGTQQSGDAFELNIANLATDTQIMELTRNDAIAILRSDPRLEQPANTQLRELRDRHHKRERIDFSDIS
;
A
#
# COMPACT_ATOMS: atom_id res chain seq x y z
N MET A 1 -17.13 -25.80 4.52
CA MET A 1 -17.41 -25.57 3.07
C MET A 1 -18.17 -26.77 2.55
N SER A 2 -19.36 -26.58 1.94
CA SER A 2 -20.21 -27.67 1.40
C SER A 2 -19.47 -28.51 0.36
N GLU A 3 -19.83 -29.81 0.24
CA GLU A 3 -19.24 -30.73 -0.72
C GLU A 3 -19.43 -30.29 -2.17
N ILE A 4 -20.57 -29.66 -2.47
CA ILE A 4 -20.87 -29.08 -3.79
C ILE A 4 -19.85 -28.01 -4.21
N LEU A 5 -19.41 -27.15 -3.29
CA LEU A 5 -18.43 -26.11 -3.59
C LEU A 5 -17.01 -26.68 -3.84
N ARG A 6 -16.72 -27.90 -3.34
CA ARG A 6 -15.46 -28.61 -3.58
C ARG A 6 -15.45 -29.42 -4.87
N ARG A 7 -16.62 -29.58 -5.53
CA ARG A 7 -16.74 -30.34 -6.78
C ARG A 7 -15.90 -29.72 -7.87
N GLU A 8 -15.20 -30.56 -8.64
CA GLU A 8 -14.33 -30.10 -9.74
C GLU A 8 -15.12 -29.37 -10.83
N ILE A 9 -14.54 -28.30 -11.36
CA ILE A 9 -15.18 -27.43 -12.35
C ILE A 9 -15.46 -28.13 -13.68
N LYS A 10 -14.75 -29.19 -14.02
CA LYS A 10 -14.96 -29.92 -15.27
C LYS A 10 -16.39 -30.48 -15.43
N TYR A 11 -17.10 -30.68 -14.30
CA TYR A 11 -18.48 -31.15 -14.29
C TYR A 11 -19.52 -30.03 -14.46
N VAL A 12 -19.08 -28.79 -14.57
CA VAL A 12 -19.96 -27.66 -14.86
C VAL A 12 -20.25 -27.61 -16.36
N GLY A 13 -21.53 -27.49 -16.73
CA GLY A 13 -21.95 -27.36 -18.12
C GLY A 13 -21.20 -26.24 -18.85
N GLY A 14 -20.59 -26.60 -20.00
CA GLY A 14 -19.81 -25.66 -20.82
C GLY A 14 -18.31 -25.61 -20.51
N VAL A 15 -17.81 -26.40 -19.54
CA VAL A 15 -16.35 -26.41 -19.19
C VAL A 15 -15.65 -27.63 -19.84
N GLY A 16 -15.91 -28.86 -19.40
CA GLY A 16 -15.17 -30.03 -19.85
C GLY A 16 -13.69 -30.06 -19.47
N GLU A 17 -12.97 -31.13 -19.81
CA GLU A 17 -11.56 -31.32 -19.38
C GLU A 17 -10.58 -30.24 -19.89
N VAL A 18 -10.70 -29.83 -21.16
CA VAL A 18 -9.75 -28.89 -21.78
C VAL A 18 -9.85 -27.51 -21.15
N ARG A 19 -11.08 -27.00 -21.00
CA ARG A 19 -11.31 -25.70 -20.38
C ARG A 19 -11.04 -25.71 -18.88
N ALA A 20 -11.27 -26.83 -18.21
CA ALA A 20 -10.95 -26.99 -16.79
C ALA A 20 -9.44 -26.85 -16.55
N ARG A 21 -8.59 -27.53 -17.34
CA ARG A 21 -7.13 -27.39 -17.26
C ARG A 21 -6.66 -25.97 -17.56
N LEU A 22 -7.31 -25.31 -18.52
CA LEU A 22 -6.99 -23.92 -18.85
C LEU A 22 -7.35 -22.95 -17.73
N LEU A 23 -8.53 -23.12 -17.12
CA LEU A 23 -8.97 -22.32 -15.96
C LEU A 23 -8.06 -22.54 -14.75
N GLU A 24 -7.63 -23.77 -14.49
CA GLU A 24 -6.68 -24.08 -13.42
C GLU A 24 -5.33 -23.39 -13.66
N ARG A 25 -4.77 -23.53 -14.87
CA ARG A 25 -3.44 -23.02 -15.21
C ARG A 25 -3.37 -21.49 -15.25
N GLU A 26 -4.36 -20.86 -15.87
CA GLU A 26 -4.32 -19.41 -16.15
C GLU A 26 -4.87 -18.56 -14.99
N VAL A 27 -5.79 -19.12 -14.19
CA VAL A 27 -6.50 -18.36 -13.16
C VAL A 27 -6.70 -19.10 -11.84
N GLY A 28 -6.11 -20.29 -11.67
CA GLY A 28 -6.13 -21.05 -10.41
C GLY A 28 -7.48 -21.66 -10.03
N VAL A 29 -8.44 -21.77 -10.96
CA VAL A 29 -9.79 -22.25 -10.70
C VAL A 29 -9.88 -23.78 -10.90
N ARG A 30 -10.09 -24.53 -9.83
CA ARG A 30 -10.23 -26.00 -9.84
C ARG A 30 -11.64 -26.48 -9.51
N THR A 31 -12.32 -25.75 -8.63
CA THR A 31 -13.61 -26.13 -8.07
C THR A 31 -14.71 -25.12 -8.40
N ILE A 32 -15.97 -25.53 -8.17
CA ILE A 32 -17.11 -24.60 -8.28
C ILE A 32 -16.94 -23.44 -7.30
N GLY A 33 -16.46 -23.71 -6.08
CA GLY A 33 -16.20 -22.66 -5.09
C GLY A 33 -15.15 -21.65 -5.55
N ASP A 34 -14.05 -22.12 -6.20
CA ASP A 34 -13.03 -21.22 -6.72
C ASP A 34 -13.58 -20.31 -7.83
N LEU A 35 -14.42 -20.88 -8.72
CA LEU A 35 -15.06 -20.09 -9.78
C LEU A 35 -15.97 -19.00 -9.22
N LEU A 36 -16.83 -19.35 -8.26
CA LEU A 36 -17.76 -18.41 -7.64
C LEU A 36 -17.09 -17.42 -6.67
N ALA A 37 -15.88 -17.72 -6.19
CA ALA A 37 -15.06 -16.76 -5.44
C ALA A 37 -14.37 -15.71 -6.34
N ARG A 38 -14.42 -15.88 -7.66
CA ARG A 38 -13.93 -14.87 -8.61
C ARG A 38 -15.05 -13.88 -8.91
N TYR A 39 -15.04 -12.76 -8.24
CA TYR A 39 -16.06 -11.75 -8.43
C TYR A 39 -15.86 -10.97 -9.74
N PRO A 40 -16.96 -10.51 -10.39
CA PRO A 40 -16.86 -9.62 -11.54
C PRO A 40 -16.18 -8.31 -11.15
N TYR A 41 -15.21 -7.86 -11.95
CA TYR A 41 -14.58 -6.56 -11.74
C TYR A 41 -15.40 -5.40 -12.33
N ARG A 42 -16.27 -5.70 -13.30
CA ARG A 42 -17.16 -4.75 -13.99
C ARG A 42 -18.48 -5.41 -14.30
N TYR A 43 -19.52 -4.59 -14.44
CA TYR A 43 -20.86 -5.03 -14.85
C TYR A 43 -21.30 -4.25 -16.09
N ILE A 44 -21.97 -4.94 -16.98
CA ILE A 44 -22.62 -4.36 -18.15
C ILE A 44 -24.09 -4.31 -17.86
N ASP A 45 -24.67 -3.11 -17.89
CA ASP A 45 -26.11 -2.93 -17.78
C ASP A 45 -26.75 -3.26 -19.12
N ARG A 46 -27.54 -4.32 -19.17
CA ARG A 46 -28.33 -4.73 -20.34
C ARG A 46 -29.81 -4.32 -20.22
N THR A 47 -30.22 -3.61 -19.16
CA THR A 47 -31.60 -3.16 -18.99
C THR A 47 -31.90 -1.96 -19.87
N ARG A 48 -30.96 -1.03 -19.97
CA ARG A 48 -31.15 0.22 -20.68
C ARG A 48 -30.92 0.02 -22.19
N THR A 49 -31.97 0.33 -22.96
CA THR A 49 -31.86 0.43 -24.41
C THR A 49 -31.74 1.90 -24.79
N PHE A 50 -30.67 2.25 -25.48
CA PHE A 50 -30.39 3.60 -25.95
C PHE A 50 -30.98 3.81 -27.34
N ARG A 51 -31.35 5.03 -27.62
CA ARG A 51 -31.61 5.49 -29.01
C ARG A 51 -30.27 5.85 -29.67
N ILE A 52 -30.18 5.71 -30.98
CA ILE A 52 -28.94 6.01 -31.70
C ILE A 52 -28.49 7.45 -31.48
N SER A 53 -29.44 8.41 -31.40
CA SER A 53 -29.13 9.82 -31.11
C SER A 53 -28.67 10.12 -29.68
N GLU A 54 -28.85 9.20 -28.73
CA GLU A 54 -28.37 9.37 -27.35
C GLU A 54 -26.91 8.97 -27.14
N ILE A 55 -26.29 8.38 -28.15
CA ILE A 55 -24.93 7.84 -28.07
C ILE A 55 -23.95 8.90 -28.55
N ASP A 56 -23.04 9.31 -27.67
CA ASP A 56 -22.00 10.32 -27.91
C ASP A 56 -20.59 9.75 -27.67
N GLU A 57 -19.56 10.57 -27.93
CA GLU A 57 -18.13 10.20 -27.79
C GLU A 57 -17.78 9.83 -26.32
N SER A 58 -18.49 10.33 -25.32
CA SER A 58 -18.26 9.98 -23.92
C SER A 58 -18.57 8.51 -23.60
N MET A 59 -19.39 7.88 -24.46
CA MET A 59 -19.83 6.49 -24.30
C MET A 59 -18.91 5.47 -25.00
N GLU A 60 -17.84 5.87 -25.69
CA GLU A 60 -16.92 4.95 -26.40
C GLU A 60 -16.30 3.87 -25.51
N THR A 61 -16.16 4.13 -24.21
CA THR A 61 -15.68 3.15 -23.21
C THR A 61 -16.79 2.27 -22.62
N THR A 62 -18.06 2.54 -22.96
CA THR A 62 -19.26 1.92 -22.36
C THR A 62 -19.90 0.98 -23.39
N TYR A 63 -20.49 -0.12 -22.93
CA TYR A 63 -21.32 -0.95 -23.80
C TYR A 63 -22.73 -0.35 -23.88
N VAL A 64 -23.24 -0.27 -25.10
CA VAL A 64 -24.59 0.23 -25.39
C VAL A 64 -25.47 -0.89 -25.98
N ARG A 65 -26.76 -0.86 -25.68
CA ARG A 65 -27.79 -1.72 -26.25
C ARG A 65 -28.72 -0.84 -27.06
N ILE A 66 -28.88 -1.16 -28.34
CA ILE A 66 -29.78 -0.44 -29.26
C ILE A 66 -30.78 -1.40 -29.89
N ARG A 67 -32.03 -0.95 -30.03
CA ARG A 67 -33.03 -1.62 -30.84
C ARG A 67 -33.05 -0.94 -32.19
N CYS A 68 -32.79 -1.69 -33.26
CA CYS A 68 -32.66 -1.13 -34.57
C CYS A 68 -33.15 -2.09 -35.65
N ARG A 69 -33.44 -1.55 -36.84
CA ARG A 69 -33.84 -2.30 -38.04
C ARG A 69 -32.68 -2.32 -39.02
N VAL A 70 -32.42 -3.46 -39.64
CA VAL A 70 -31.40 -3.60 -40.68
C VAL A 70 -31.92 -3.04 -42.00
N VAL A 71 -31.23 -2.05 -42.55
CA VAL A 71 -31.62 -1.37 -43.79
C VAL A 71 -30.68 -1.65 -44.94
N GLY A 72 -29.43 -2.06 -44.68
CA GLY A 72 -28.45 -2.35 -45.70
C GLY A 72 -27.41 -3.39 -45.26
N LYS A 73 -26.85 -4.09 -46.27
CA LYS A 73 -25.72 -4.99 -46.11
C LYS A 73 -24.71 -4.73 -47.20
N SER A 74 -23.45 -4.62 -46.85
CA SER A 74 -22.38 -4.40 -47.81
C SER A 74 -21.10 -5.09 -47.43
N PHE A 75 -20.21 -5.29 -48.37
CA PHE A 75 -18.85 -5.79 -48.15
C PHE A 75 -17.87 -4.73 -48.61
N THR A 76 -16.84 -4.48 -47.82
CA THR A 76 -15.79 -3.54 -48.16
C THR A 76 -14.43 -4.20 -48.01
N GLY A 77 -13.48 -3.93 -48.91
CA GLY A 77 -12.14 -4.51 -48.91
C GLY A 77 -12.06 -5.89 -49.52
N GLU A 78 -10.84 -6.34 -49.86
CA GLU A 78 -10.55 -7.63 -50.49
C GLU A 78 -9.61 -8.47 -49.63
N GLY A 79 -9.66 -9.79 -49.76
CA GLY A 79 -8.80 -10.76 -49.07
C GLY A 79 -8.90 -10.67 -47.56
N ALA A 80 -7.77 -10.57 -46.87
CA ALA A 80 -7.69 -10.48 -45.42
C ALA A 80 -8.26 -9.17 -44.82
N LYS A 81 -8.46 -8.14 -45.65
CA LYS A 81 -9.04 -6.85 -45.26
C LYS A 81 -10.55 -6.76 -45.50
N ARG A 82 -11.18 -7.86 -45.93
CA ARG A 82 -12.63 -7.91 -46.18
C ARG A 82 -13.41 -7.69 -44.88
N ARG A 83 -14.36 -6.73 -44.94
CA ARG A 83 -15.25 -6.36 -43.83
C ARG A 83 -16.69 -6.58 -44.27
N PHE A 84 -17.50 -7.07 -43.35
CA PHE A 84 -18.95 -7.10 -43.53
C PHE A 84 -19.54 -5.95 -42.75
N MET A 85 -20.31 -5.12 -43.43
CA MET A 85 -20.91 -3.91 -42.89
C MET A 85 -22.42 -4.04 -43.01
N VAL A 86 -23.11 -3.74 -41.93
CA VAL A 86 -24.57 -3.74 -41.86
C VAL A 86 -25.03 -2.37 -41.38
N GLU A 87 -25.82 -1.71 -42.22
CA GLU A 87 -26.44 -0.44 -41.87
C GLU A 87 -27.74 -0.70 -41.12
N VAL A 88 -27.89 -0.06 -39.99
CA VAL A 88 -29.05 -0.17 -39.08
C VAL A 88 -29.62 1.22 -38.80
N THR A 89 -30.93 1.27 -38.57
CA THR A 89 -31.61 2.51 -38.22
C THR A 89 -32.61 2.31 -37.09
N ASP A 90 -32.82 3.37 -36.35
CA ASP A 90 -33.94 3.55 -35.43
C ASP A 90 -34.69 4.84 -35.79
N PRO A 91 -35.78 5.23 -35.08
CA PRO A 91 -36.49 6.47 -35.36
C PRO A 91 -35.64 7.75 -35.21
N THR A 92 -34.46 7.67 -34.62
CA THR A 92 -33.66 8.85 -34.22
C THR A 92 -32.35 8.99 -35.00
N GLY A 93 -31.91 7.93 -35.72
CA GLY A 93 -30.66 7.97 -36.48
C GLY A 93 -30.27 6.65 -37.14
N SER A 94 -29.05 6.60 -37.68
CA SER A 94 -28.45 5.41 -38.27
C SER A 94 -27.08 5.08 -37.68
N ALA A 95 -26.71 3.81 -37.71
CA ALA A 95 -25.42 3.32 -37.24
C ALA A 95 -24.90 2.21 -38.17
N GLU A 96 -23.57 2.00 -38.16
CA GLU A 96 -22.90 0.93 -38.88
C GLU A 96 -22.45 -0.18 -37.97
N LEU A 97 -22.76 -1.43 -38.25
CA LEU A 97 -22.25 -2.61 -37.56
C LEU A 97 -21.18 -3.25 -38.44
N VAL A 98 -19.99 -3.51 -37.87
CA VAL A 98 -18.81 -3.93 -38.65
C VAL A 98 -18.23 -5.24 -38.12
N TRP A 99 -18.02 -6.23 -38.99
CA TRP A 99 -17.33 -7.49 -38.65
C TRP A 99 -16.13 -7.72 -39.58
N PHE A 100 -14.99 -8.08 -38.97
CA PHE A 100 -13.77 -8.49 -39.69
C PHE A 100 -13.57 -10.01 -39.64
N GLN A 101 -14.20 -10.70 -38.70
CA GLN A 101 -14.10 -12.15 -38.46
C GLN A 101 -15.48 -12.79 -38.39
N GLY A 102 -15.57 -14.10 -38.68
CA GLY A 102 -16.84 -14.81 -38.61
C GLY A 102 -17.89 -14.37 -39.62
N ILE A 103 -17.51 -13.65 -40.68
CA ILE A 103 -18.40 -12.96 -41.64
C ILE A 103 -19.47 -13.92 -42.21
N LYS A 104 -19.09 -15.12 -42.68
CA LYS A 104 -20.03 -16.10 -43.26
C LYS A 104 -21.14 -16.54 -42.30
N TRP A 105 -20.83 -16.57 -41.02
CA TRP A 105 -21.79 -16.97 -39.97
C TRP A 105 -22.75 -15.84 -39.59
N VAL A 106 -22.21 -14.61 -39.51
CA VAL A 106 -23.00 -13.40 -39.19
C VAL A 106 -23.94 -13.06 -40.36
N GLU A 107 -23.43 -13.11 -41.62
CA GLU A 107 -24.21 -12.81 -42.82
C GLU A 107 -25.47 -13.66 -42.94
N LYS A 108 -25.37 -14.97 -42.64
CA LYS A 108 -26.51 -15.90 -42.68
C LYS A 108 -27.58 -15.64 -41.63
N ARG A 109 -27.24 -14.93 -40.55
CA ARG A 109 -28.13 -14.69 -39.41
C ARG A 109 -28.87 -13.35 -39.50
N ILE A 110 -28.36 -12.44 -40.30
CA ILE A 110 -28.94 -11.10 -40.42
C ILE A 110 -29.82 -11.04 -41.62
N GLU A 111 -31.08 -10.62 -41.44
CA GLU A 111 -32.05 -10.43 -42.52
C GLU A 111 -32.36 -8.95 -42.72
N LEU A 112 -32.57 -8.54 -43.98
CA LEU A 112 -32.97 -7.15 -44.32
C LEU A 112 -34.40 -6.89 -43.80
N ASN A 113 -34.65 -5.66 -43.40
CA ASN A 113 -35.94 -5.16 -42.92
C ASN A 113 -36.45 -5.79 -41.61
N ARG A 114 -35.61 -6.57 -40.93
CA ARG A 114 -35.94 -7.19 -39.65
C ARG A 114 -35.38 -6.38 -38.48
N GLU A 115 -36.08 -6.41 -37.32
CA GLU A 115 -35.63 -5.74 -36.11
C GLU A 115 -34.73 -6.63 -35.27
N TYR A 116 -33.68 -6.01 -34.78
CA TYR A 116 -32.67 -6.66 -33.95
C TYR A 116 -32.39 -5.84 -32.69
N MET A 117 -31.99 -6.55 -31.64
CA MET A 117 -31.31 -5.98 -30.51
C MET A 117 -29.81 -6.12 -30.76
N VAL A 118 -29.11 -5.01 -30.75
CA VAL A 118 -27.66 -4.93 -30.97
C VAL A 118 -26.99 -4.48 -29.68
N PHE A 119 -25.90 -5.15 -29.33
CA PHE A 119 -25.15 -4.84 -28.12
C PHE A 119 -23.65 -4.80 -28.44
N GLY A 120 -22.97 -3.67 -28.11
CA GLY A 120 -21.57 -3.50 -28.43
C GLY A 120 -21.01 -2.18 -27.89
N ARG A 121 -19.73 -1.96 -28.12
CA ARG A 121 -19.08 -0.68 -27.83
C ARG A 121 -19.25 0.27 -29.01
N PRO A 122 -19.75 1.48 -28.80
CA PRO A 122 -19.82 2.47 -29.84
C PRO A 122 -18.44 3.04 -30.13
N SER A 123 -18.22 3.44 -31.36
CA SER A 123 -17.10 4.26 -31.80
C SER A 123 -17.63 5.30 -32.78
N ILE A 124 -17.33 6.56 -32.52
CA ILE A 124 -17.79 7.66 -33.35
C ILE A 124 -16.62 8.20 -34.17
N PHE A 125 -16.71 8.05 -35.50
CA PHE A 125 -15.70 8.56 -36.38
C PHE A 125 -16.32 9.48 -37.46
N LYS A 126 -15.90 10.74 -37.49
CA LYS A 126 -16.44 11.77 -38.38
C LYS A 126 -17.97 11.90 -38.30
N GLY A 127 -18.53 11.84 -37.08
CA GLY A 127 -19.94 11.96 -36.84
C GLY A 127 -20.81 10.74 -37.21
N ARG A 128 -20.18 9.61 -37.58
CA ARG A 128 -20.87 8.34 -37.80
C ARG A 128 -20.66 7.36 -36.66
N LEU A 129 -21.76 6.86 -36.12
CA LEU A 129 -21.74 5.83 -35.08
C LEU A 129 -21.46 4.47 -35.71
N SER A 130 -20.46 3.78 -35.22
CA SER A 130 -20.14 2.39 -35.60
C SER A 130 -19.98 1.50 -34.39
N LEU A 131 -20.36 0.23 -34.52
CA LEU A 131 -20.12 -0.82 -33.54
C LEU A 131 -19.32 -1.95 -34.16
N VAL A 132 -18.17 -2.26 -33.59
CA VAL A 132 -17.26 -3.29 -34.12
C VAL A 132 -17.54 -4.62 -33.40
N HIS A 133 -17.76 -5.68 -34.18
CA HIS A 133 -18.09 -7.02 -33.67
C HIS A 133 -19.22 -7.01 -32.63
N PRO A 134 -20.34 -6.30 -32.84
CA PRO A 134 -21.43 -6.31 -31.86
C PRO A 134 -22.12 -7.67 -31.81
N GLU A 135 -22.70 -7.98 -30.65
CA GLU A 135 -23.69 -9.04 -30.54
C GLU A 135 -24.98 -8.55 -31.19
N ILE A 136 -25.59 -9.39 -31.99
CA ILE A 136 -26.86 -9.10 -32.69
C ILE A 136 -27.83 -10.28 -32.53
N GLU A 137 -29.04 -10.00 -32.03
CA GLU A 137 -30.09 -11.02 -31.83
C GLU A 137 -31.42 -10.50 -32.36
N PRO A 138 -32.22 -11.36 -33.02
CA PRO A 138 -33.58 -10.98 -33.44
C PRO A 138 -34.42 -10.56 -32.22
N ILE A 139 -35.23 -9.50 -32.38
CA ILE A 139 -36.00 -8.94 -31.27
C ILE A 139 -36.97 -9.94 -30.66
N GLU A 140 -37.55 -10.81 -31.46
CA GLU A 140 -38.50 -11.85 -31.01
C GLU A 140 -37.84 -12.84 -30.05
N GLN A 141 -36.57 -13.21 -30.29
CA GLN A 141 -35.81 -14.09 -29.43
C GLN A 141 -35.47 -13.44 -28.10
N VAL A 142 -35.23 -12.14 -28.10
CA VAL A 142 -34.96 -11.38 -26.88
C VAL A 142 -36.23 -11.25 -26.02
N LEU A 143 -37.37 -10.93 -26.65
CA LEU A 143 -38.66 -10.76 -25.95
C LEU A 143 -39.23 -12.10 -25.42
N SER A 144 -38.88 -13.24 -26.02
CA SER A 144 -39.35 -14.56 -25.57
C SER A 144 -38.59 -15.12 -24.36
N ARG A 145 -37.43 -14.56 -24.05
CA ARG A 145 -36.65 -14.95 -22.85
C ARG A 145 -37.26 -14.26 -21.62
N LYS A 146 -37.70 -15.05 -20.65
CA LYS A 146 -37.97 -14.53 -19.30
C LYS A 146 -36.68 -13.88 -18.78
N GLU A 147 -36.78 -12.62 -18.39
CA GLU A 147 -35.80 -11.72 -17.80
C GLU A 147 -34.44 -12.33 -17.45
N GLU A 148 -33.45 -12.19 -18.34
CA GLU A 148 -32.06 -12.26 -17.93
C GLU A 148 -31.79 -11.07 -16.99
N SER A 149 -31.06 -11.33 -15.89
CA SER A 149 -30.67 -10.26 -14.96
C SER A 149 -30.12 -9.06 -15.73
N GLY A 150 -30.53 -7.87 -15.37
CA GLY A 150 -30.18 -6.68 -16.11
C GLY A 150 -28.69 -6.37 -16.15
N PHE A 151 -27.93 -6.94 -15.23
CA PHE A 151 -26.47 -6.72 -15.10
C PHE A 151 -25.70 -8.00 -15.40
N GLN A 152 -24.86 -7.96 -16.41
CA GLN A 152 -23.93 -9.04 -16.74
C GLN A 152 -22.56 -8.79 -16.15
N GLY A 153 -22.10 -9.67 -15.26
CA GLY A 153 -20.74 -9.60 -14.68
C GLY A 153 -19.67 -9.91 -15.71
N ILE A 154 -18.59 -9.11 -15.71
CA ILE A 154 -17.37 -9.34 -16.49
C ILE A 154 -16.28 -9.79 -15.55
N TYR A 155 -15.65 -10.93 -15.89
CA TYR A 155 -14.59 -11.54 -15.11
C TYR A 155 -13.22 -11.23 -15.70
N SER A 156 -12.22 -11.04 -14.85
CA SER A 156 -10.83 -10.87 -15.30
C SER A 156 -10.35 -12.15 -15.99
N THR A 157 -9.72 -12.00 -17.16
CA THR A 157 -9.22 -13.11 -17.97
C THR A 157 -7.82 -12.82 -18.50
N THR A 158 -7.07 -13.87 -18.81
CA THR A 158 -5.84 -13.74 -19.60
C THR A 158 -6.18 -13.77 -21.10
N GLU A 159 -5.24 -13.33 -21.94
CA GLU A 159 -5.42 -13.34 -23.40
C GLU A 159 -5.73 -14.77 -23.92
N LYS A 160 -5.03 -15.79 -23.40
CA LYS A 160 -5.26 -17.18 -23.74
C LYS A 160 -6.63 -17.68 -23.29
N LEU A 161 -7.06 -17.29 -22.09
CA LEU A 161 -8.37 -17.69 -21.56
C LEU A 161 -9.50 -17.03 -22.32
N SER A 162 -9.37 -15.74 -22.67
CA SER A 162 -10.40 -15.00 -23.41
C SER A 162 -10.62 -15.51 -24.84
N SER A 163 -9.56 -16.04 -25.48
CA SER A 163 -9.68 -16.66 -26.81
C SER A 163 -10.40 -18.02 -26.76
N ALA A 164 -10.23 -18.79 -25.68
CA ALA A 164 -10.85 -20.13 -25.50
C ALA A 164 -12.25 -20.07 -24.88
N ILE A 165 -12.49 -19.07 -24.02
CA ILE A 165 -13.76 -18.87 -23.28
C ILE A 165 -14.15 -17.37 -23.42
N PRO A 166 -14.94 -17.04 -24.46
CA PRO A 166 -15.47 -15.69 -24.63
C PRO A 166 -16.31 -15.23 -23.44
N LEU A 167 -16.48 -13.93 -23.26
CA LEU A 167 -17.21 -13.31 -22.12
C LEU A 167 -18.59 -13.94 -21.88
N LYS A 168 -19.36 -14.14 -22.95
CA LYS A 168 -20.69 -14.77 -22.86
C LYS A 168 -20.61 -16.22 -22.37
N ALA A 169 -19.61 -16.99 -22.84
CA ALA A 169 -19.41 -18.37 -22.39
C ALA A 169 -19.00 -18.43 -20.91
N MET A 170 -18.14 -17.53 -20.45
CA MET A 170 -17.76 -17.42 -19.06
C MET A 170 -18.98 -17.14 -18.16
N TYR A 171 -19.81 -16.17 -18.54
CA TYR A 171 -21.04 -15.87 -17.82
C TYR A 171 -21.98 -17.08 -17.74
N THR A 172 -22.17 -17.79 -18.86
CA THR A 172 -22.99 -19.03 -18.89
C THR A 172 -22.40 -20.13 -18.00
N ILE A 173 -21.08 -20.27 -17.94
CA ILE A 173 -20.41 -21.23 -17.04
C ILE A 173 -20.71 -20.87 -15.59
N VAL A 174 -20.64 -19.61 -15.22
CA VAL A 174 -20.96 -19.14 -13.85
C VAL A 174 -22.44 -19.38 -13.52
N GLN A 175 -23.35 -19.13 -14.46
CA GLN A 175 -24.78 -19.45 -14.30
C GLN A 175 -25.00 -20.96 -14.07
N ASN A 176 -24.33 -21.83 -14.85
CA ASN A 176 -24.43 -23.27 -14.71
C ASN A 176 -23.84 -23.74 -13.37
N ALA A 177 -22.74 -23.16 -12.92
CA ALA A 177 -22.17 -23.43 -11.60
C ALA A 177 -23.14 -23.02 -10.49
N TRP A 178 -23.80 -21.86 -10.60
CA TRP A 178 -24.80 -21.42 -9.62
C TRP A 178 -26.00 -22.33 -9.55
N ARG A 179 -26.53 -22.81 -10.69
CA ARG A 179 -27.63 -23.79 -10.72
C ARG A 179 -27.31 -25.09 -9.95
N ILE A 180 -26.04 -25.52 -9.99
CA ILE A 180 -25.59 -26.68 -9.19
C ILE A 180 -25.62 -26.33 -7.70
N VAL A 181 -25.19 -25.14 -7.34
CA VAL A 181 -25.19 -24.64 -5.95
C VAL A 181 -26.61 -24.44 -5.41
N GLU A 182 -27.57 -24.06 -6.24
CA GLU A 182 -28.98 -23.90 -5.85
C GLU A 182 -29.60 -25.20 -5.30
N SER A 183 -29.13 -26.33 -5.76
CA SER A 183 -29.61 -27.64 -5.29
C SER A 183 -29.23 -28.00 -3.85
N ASP A 184 -28.25 -27.27 -3.26
CA ASP A 184 -27.84 -27.45 -1.87
C ASP A 184 -28.11 -26.18 -1.03
N PRO A 185 -29.13 -26.19 -0.17
CA PRO A 185 -29.43 -25.04 0.72
C PRO A 185 -28.27 -24.70 1.68
N LYS A 186 -27.37 -25.67 1.95
CA LYS A 186 -26.24 -25.49 2.87
C LYS A 186 -24.96 -24.98 2.17
N ALA A 187 -24.98 -24.81 0.84
CA ALA A 187 -23.79 -24.46 0.07
C ALA A 187 -23.13 -23.16 0.55
N TYR A 188 -23.90 -22.18 0.93
CA TYR A 188 -23.48 -20.91 1.51
C TYR A 188 -24.21 -20.66 2.83
N SER A 189 -24.03 -21.54 3.82
CA SER A 189 -24.48 -21.27 5.19
C SER A 189 -23.81 -20.00 5.71
N ASP A 190 -24.58 -19.17 6.40
CA ASP A 190 -24.10 -17.87 6.85
C ASP A 190 -23.14 -18.02 8.05
N PRO A 191 -21.88 -17.53 7.96
CA PRO A 191 -20.92 -17.63 9.06
C PRO A 191 -21.20 -16.62 10.17
N LEU A 192 -22.00 -15.56 9.90
CA LEU A 192 -22.27 -14.51 10.86
C LEU A 192 -23.47 -14.87 11.74
N PRO A 193 -23.37 -14.65 13.07
CA PRO A 193 -24.53 -14.68 13.94
C PRO A 193 -25.63 -13.72 13.45
N GLU A 194 -26.89 -14.14 13.53
CA GLU A 194 -28.01 -13.37 13.01
C GLU A 194 -28.11 -11.96 13.65
N ALA A 195 -27.87 -11.85 14.95
CA ALA A 195 -27.86 -10.58 15.65
C ALA A 195 -26.81 -9.61 15.10
N LEU A 196 -25.60 -10.12 14.73
CA LEU A 196 -24.54 -9.33 14.12
C LEU A 196 -24.95 -8.85 12.73
N ARG A 197 -25.54 -9.72 11.95
CA ARG A 197 -26.02 -9.46 10.60
C ARG A 197 -27.10 -8.39 10.58
N GLN A 198 -28.13 -8.53 11.44
CA GLN A 198 -29.22 -7.57 11.55
C GLN A 198 -28.74 -6.18 12.02
N ARG A 199 -27.88 -6.15 13.05
CA ARG A 199 -27.31 -4.88 13.56
C ARG A 199 -26.58 -4.08 12.49
N ASN A 200 -25.88 -4.74 11.60
CA ASN A 200 -25.07 -4.10 10.55
C ASN A 200 -25.79 -4.02 9.19
N GLY A 201 -27.06 -4.39 9.11
CA GLY A 201 -27.85 -4.33 7.87
C GLY A 201 -27.31 -5.21 6.75
N LEU A 202 -26.74 -6.37 7.08
CA LEU A 202 -26.08 -7.26 6.11
C LEU A 202 -27.08 -8.28 5.56
N MET A 203 -27.10 -8.45 4.24
CA MET A 203 -27.82 -9.56 3.60
C MET A 203 -27.18 -10.92 3.93
N SER A 204 -27.89 -12.01 3.70
CA SER A 204 -27.31 -13.35 3.88
C SER A 204 -26.12 -13.60 2.93
N LEU A 205 -25.20 -14.48 3.32
CA LEU A 205 -24.07 -14.83 2.46
C LEU A 205 -24.52 -15.42 1.12
N ARG A 206 -25.57 -16.24 1.11
CA ARG A 206 -26.13 -16.82 -0.10
C ARG A 206 -26.68 -15.78 -1.05
N GLU A 207 -27.44 -14.82 -0.53
CA GLU A 207 -27.95 -13.67 -1.32
C GLU A 207 -26.80 -12.81 -1.83
N ALA A 208 -25.79 -12.55 -1.02
CA ALA A 208 -24.63 -11.77 -1.44
C ALA A 208 -23.87 -12.45 -2.57
N MET A 209 -23.64 -13.77 -2.47
CA MET A 209 -22.99 -14.57 -3.50
C MET A 209 -23.81 -14.66 -4.78
N TYR A 210 -25.13 -14.69 -4.71
CA TYR A 210 -25.99 -14.59 -5.88
C TYR A 210 -25.91 -13.20 -6.52
N ASN A 211 -26.15 -12.15 -5.74
CA ASN A 211 -26.25 -10.79 -6.24
C ASN A 211 -24.91 -10.18 -6.70
N ILE A 212 -23.77 -10.73 -6.27
CA ILE A 212 -22.47 -10.32 -6.83
C ILE A 212 -22.28 -10.83 -8.27
N HIS A 213 -22.91 -11.95 -8.65
CA HIS A 213 -22.82 -12.49 -10.00
C HIS A 213 -24.01 -12.09 -10.88
N PHE A 214 -25.21 -11.98 -10.30
CA PHE A 214 -26.49 -11.80 -10.99
C PHE A 214 -27.35 -10.69 -10.35
N PRO A 215 -26.82 -9.48 -10.18
CA PRO A 215 -27.59 -8.40 -9.54
C PRO A 215 -28.75 -7.97 -10.44
N GLN A 216 -29.91 -7.70 -9.82
CA GLN A 216 -31.09 -7.17 -10.51
C GLN A 216 -31.12 -5.64 -10.46
N SER A 217 -30.39 -5.03 -9.52
CA SER A 217 -30.31 -3.59 -9.36
C SER A 217 -28.93 -3.18 -8.82
N ASN A 218 -28.58 -1.89 -9.02
CA ASN A 218 -27.38 -1.30 -8.44
C ASN A 218 -27.37 -1.38 -6.90
N GLU A 219 -28.57 -1.30 -6.28
CA GLU A 219 -28.70 -1.40 -4.83
C GLU A 219 -28.34 -2.80 -4.32
N GLN A 220 -28.88 -3.85 -4.95
CA GLN A 220 -28.52 -5.23 -4.60
C GLN A 220 -27.05 -5.52 -4.80
N LEU A 221 -26.45 -4.99 -5.87
CA LEU A 221 -25.01 -5.10 -6.10
C LEU A 221 -24.21 -4.41 -5.01
N ARG A 222 -24.63 -3.22 -4.60
CA ARG A 222 -23.97 -2.46 -3.52
C ARG A 222 -24.03 -3.22 -2.20
N GLN A 223 -25.19 -3.74 -1.83
CA GLN A 223 -25.42 -4.52 -0.62
C GLN A 223 -24.60 -5.84 -0.64
N ALA A 224 -24.55 -6.55 -1.78
CA ALA A 224 -23.75 -7.75 -1.93
C ALA A 224 -22.26 -7.45 -1.75
N ARG A 225 -21.75 -6.39 -2.38
CA ARG A 225 -20.36 -5.94 -2.19
C ARG A 225 -20.07 -5.56 -0.75
N TYR A 226 -20.97 -4.85 -0.10
CA TYR A 226 -20.82 -4.45 1.30
C TYR A 226 -20.73 -5.67 2.21
N ARG A 227 -21.60 -6.67 2.03
CA ARG A 227 -21.56 -7.91 2.78
C ARG A 227 -20.26 -8.68 2.57
N LEU A 228 -19.83 -8.90 1.34
CA LEU A 228 -18.61 -9.67 1.04
C LEU A 228 -17.34 -8.97 1.54
N LYS A 229 -17.27 -7.64 1.45
CA LYS A 229 -16.19 -6.84 2.03
C LYS A 229 -16.17 -6.94 3.56
N TYR A 230 -17.35 -6.89 4.18
CA TYR A 230 -17.48 -7.06 5.62
C TYR A 230 -16.95 -8.42 6.08
N ASP A 231 -17.37 -9.52 5.43
CA ASP A 231 -16.92 -10.87 5.78
C ASP A 231 -15.39 -11.02 5.65
N GLU A 232 -14.82 -10.50 4.58
CA GLU A 232 -13.39 -10.56 4.32
C GLU A 232 -12.60 -9.79 5.39
N LEU A 233 -13.00 -8.55 5.66
CA LEU A 233 -12.36 -7.69 6.66
C LEU A 233 -12.56 -8.19 8.09
N LEU A 234 -13.74 -8.75 8.42
CA LEU A 234 -13.97 -9.36 9.72
C LEU A 234 -13.06 -10.58 9.96
N GLY A 235 -12.88 -11.44 8.96
CA GLY A 235 -11.95 -12.58 9.06
C GLY A 235 -10.52 -12.12 9.34
N VAL A 236 -10.06 -11.08 8.66
CA VAL A 236 -8.75 -10.45 8.90
C VAL A 236 -8.68 -9.90 10.33
N GLN A 237 -9.69 -9.13 10.77
CA GLN A 237 -9.69 -8.53 12.11
C GLN A 237 -9.77 -9.58 13.22
N LEU A 238 -10.55 -10.64 13.05
CA LEU A 238 -10.58 -11.76 14.01
C LEU A 238 -9.20 -12.41 14.15
N THR A 239 -8.47 -12.61 13.06
CA THR A 239 -7.10 -13.16 13.08
C THR A 239 -6.16 -12.24 13.85
N ILE A 240 -6.16 -10.95 13.54
CA ILE A 240 -5.31 -9.94 14.16
C ILE A 240 -5.59 -9.81 15.67
N GLN A 241 -6.87 -9.65 16.03
CA GLN A 241 -7.26 -9.44 17.43
C GLN A 241 -7.08 -10.70 18.29
N ALA A 242 -7.25 -11.91 17.72
CA ALA A 242 -6.96 -13.15 18.42
C ALA A 242 -5.47 -13.25 18.79
N ARG A 243 -4.57 -13.00 17.84
CA ARG A 243 -3.11 -12.97 18.08
C ARG A 243 -2.74 -11.95 19.17
N ARG A 244 -3.37 -10.77 19.13
CA ARG A 244 -3.16 -9.74 20.15
C ARG A 244 -3.59 -10.21 21.54
N THR A 245 -4.75 -10.84 21.64
CA THR A 245 -5.27 -11.40 22.89
C THR A 245 -4.37 -12.51 23.43
N ASP A 246 -3.95 -13.44 22.58
CA ASP A 246 -3.04 -14.53 22.96
C ASP A 246 -1.71 -13.99 23.49
N ARG A 247 -1.14 -12.96 22.84
CA ARG A 247 0.10 -12.32 23.30
C ARG A 247 -0.09 -11.65 24.67
N GLN A 248 -1.20 -10.92 24.85
CA GLN A 248 -1.50 -10.27 26.14
C GLN A 248 -1.71 -11.27 27.29
N GLN A 249 -2.10 -12.52 26.96
CA GLN A 249 -2.27 -13.58 27.96
C GLN A 249 -0.98 -14.37 28.24
N ARG A 250 -0.08 -14.52 27.26
CA ARG A 250 1.14 -15.34 27.38
C ARG A 250 2.28 -14.68 28.16
N GLY A 251 2.34 -13.35 28.28
CA GLY A 251 3.45 -12.66 28.92
C GLY A 251 3.02 -11.46 29.75
N GLY A 252 3.36 -11.44 31.03
CA GLY A 252 3.42 -10.22 31.81
C GLY A 252 4.49 -9.29 31.22
N GLY A 253 4.16 -8.00 30.98
CA GLY A 253 5.15 -6.98 30.64
C GLY A 253 5.92 -6.53 31.88
N PHE A 254 7.12 -6.00 31.70
CA PHE A 254 7.79 -5.26 32.74
C PHE A 254 6.90 -4.08 33.22
N ILE A 255 7.01 -3.71 34.46
CA ILE A 255 6.27 -2.55 34.99
C ILE A 255 7.27 -1.46 35.32
N PHE A 256 7.11 -0.28 34.72
CA PHE A 256 7.95 0.89 34.97
C PHE A 256 7.16 1.98 35.72
N PRO A 257 6.97 1.86 37.02
CA PRO A 257 6.11 2.77 37.79
C PRO A 257 6.75 4.13 38.05
N ARG A 258 8.09 4.19 38.07
CA ARG A 258 8.82 5.40 38.47
C ARG A 258 9.06 6.34 37.26
N VAL A 259 8.91 7.64 37.52
CA VAL A 259 9.50 8.71 36.73
C VAL A 259 10.64 9.25 37.59
N GLY A 260 11.86 8.82 37.25
CA GLY A 260 13.01 9.08 38.13
C GLY A 260 13.77 10.34 37.79
N GLU A 261 15.01 10.39 38.24
CA GLU A 261 15.87 11.60 38.15
C GLU A 261 16.31 11.86 36.72
N ALA A 262 16.71 10.84 35.94
CA ALA A 262 17.18 11.02 34.58
C ALA A 262 16.12 11.64 33.67
N PHE A 263 14.88 11.14 33.72
CA PHE A 263 13.76 11.70 32.97
C PHE A 263 13.44 13.14 33.42
N ASN A 264 13.34 13.38 34.75
CA ASN A 264 12.95 14.68 35.25
C ASN A 264 13.99 15.77 34.99
N THR A 265 15.28 15.45 35.15
CA THR A 265 16.37 16.40 34.85
C THR A 265 16.41 16.71 33.37
N PHE A 266 16.28 15.69 32.49
CA PHE A 266 16.21 15.91 31.05
C PHE A 266 15.03 16.80 30.69
N PHE A 267 13.84 16.49 31.18
CA PHE A 267 12.60 17.21 30.87
C PHE A 267 12.63 18.67 31.34
N LYS A 268 13.17 18.94 32.54
CA LYS A 268 13.15 20.28 33.12
C LYS A 268 14.30 21.18 32.67
N GLU A 269 15.49 20.59 32.45
CA GLU A 269 16.73 21.37 32.35
C GLU A 269 17.44 21.22 31.00
N LYS A 270 17.21 20.12 30.28
CA LYS A 270 18.04 19.78 29.11
C LYS A 270 17.27 19.65 27.79
N LEU A 271 15.96 19.83 27.81
CA LEU A 271 15.19 19.83 26.58
C LEU A 271 15.64 20.98 25.66
N PRO A 272 16.07 20.70 24.43
CA PRO A 272 16.54 21.75 23.53
C PRO A 272 15.40 22.63 22.98
N PHE A 273 14.14 22.20 23.15
CA PHE A 273 12.92 22.90 22.72
C PHE A 273 11.72 22.41 23.53
N MET A 274 10.65 23.19 23.58
CA MET A 274 9.40 22.76 24.21
C MET A 274 8.74 21.63 23.40
N LEU A 275 8.28 20.61 24.08
CA LEU A 275 7.54 19.51 23.44
C LEU A 275 6.19 19.99 22.90
N THR A 276 5.83 19.56 21.71
CA THR A 276 4.49 19.76 21.14
C THR A 276 3.43 19.02 21.95
N GLY A 277 2.15 19.42 21.82
CA GLY A 277 1.03 18.72 22.44
C GLY A 277 0.97 17.26 22.03
N ALA A 278 1.23 16.96 20.74
CA ALA A 278 1.27 15.61 20.22
C ALA A 278 2.40 14.76 20.85
N GLN A 279 3.60 15.31 20.98
CA GLN A 279 4.72 14.61 21.64
C GLN A 279 4.41 14.29 23.09
N GLN A 280 3.84 15.25 23.84
CA GLN A 280 3.43 15.04 25.24
C GLN A 280 2.34 13.98 25.36
N ARG A 281 1.35 13.99 24.48
CA ARG A 281 0.30 12.96 24.41
C ARG A 281 0.90 11.57 24.22
N VAL A 282 1.79 11.41 23.24
CA VAL A 282 2.43 10.13 22.92
C VAL A 282 3.29 9.61 24.08
N ILE A 283 4.05 10.47 24.77
CA ILE A 283 4.84 10.06 25.93
C ILE A 283 3.91 9.55 27.05
N LYS A 284 2.75 10.19 27.26
CA LYS A 284 1.74 9.72 28.24
C LYS A 284 1.15 8.37 27.84
N GLU A 285 0.86 8.15 26.55
CA GLU A 285 0.38 6.86 26.03
C GLU A 285 1.41 5.74 26.26
N ILE A 286 2.68 5.98 25.91
CA ILE A 286 3.78 5.03 26.13
C ILE A 286 3.92 4.71 27.62
N ARG A 287 3.88 5.73 28.49
CA ARG A 287 3.95 5.52 29.94
C ARG A 287 2.77 4.71 30.46
N ALA A 288 1.56 4.97 29.98
CA ALA A 288 0.38 4.20 30.37
C ALA A 288 0.53 2.70 30.03
N ASP A 289 1.10 2.39 28.87
CA ASP A 289 1.41 1.00 28.52
C ASP A 289 2.47 0.39 29.45
N MET A 290 3.55 1.11 29.73
CA MET A 290 4.67 0.64 30.56
C MET A 290 4.28 0.34 32.02
N ILE A 291 3.23 0.96 32.55
CA ILE A 291 2.71 0.70 33.90
C ILE A 291 1.58 -0.34 33.94
N SER A 292 1.07 -0.75 32.76
CA SER A 292 -0.10 -1.63 32.66
C SER A 292 0.15 -3.09 33.09
N GLY A 293 1.41 -3.51 33.22
CA GLY A 293 1.79 -4.90 33.43
C GLY A 293 1.68 -5.79 32.19
N LYS A 294 1.37 -5.20 31.03
CA LYS A 294 1.33 -5.87 29.72
C LYS A 294 2.53 -5.44 28.89
N GLN A 295 3.01 -6.35 28.03
CA GLN A 295 4.04 -5.98 27.07
C GLN A 295 3.52 -4.88 26.13
N MET A 296 4.18 -3.72 26.13
CA MET A 296 3.91 -2.69 25.14
C MET A 296 4.46 -3.10 23.77
N ASN A 297 3.65 -2.96 22.73
CA ASN A 297 4.06 -3.10 21.35
C ASN A 297 3.40 -1.97 20.55
N ARG A 298 4.14 -0.88 20.32
CA ARG A 298 3.57 0.39 19.84
C ARG A 298 4.28 0.90 18.59
N LEU A 299 3.50 1.33 17.60
CA LEU A 299 3.99 2.02 16.40
C LEU A 299 3.87 3.54 16.60
N LEU A 300 5.00 4.21 16.59
CA LEU A 300 5.10 5.66 16.60
C LEU A 300 5.24 6.19 15.17
N GLN A 301 4.21 6.83 14.70
CA GLN A 301 4.19 7.48 13.40
C GLN A 301 4.33 8.98 13.55
N GLY A 302 4.95 9.59 12.55
CA GLY A 302 5.06 11.05 12.46
C GLY A 302 5.93 11.44 11.29
N ASP A 303 5.73 12.61 10.81
CA ASP A 303 6.47 13.13 9.66
C ASP A 303 7.99 13.21 9.91
N VAL A 304 8.78 13.37 8.85
CA VAL A 304 10.21 13.60 8.97
C VAL A 304 10.46 14.88 9.78
N GLY A 305 11.22 14.75 10.88
CA GLY A 305 11.51 15.87 11.78
C GLY A 305 10.39 16.22 12.78
N SER A 306 9.38 15.37 12.97
CA SER A 306 8.35 15.53 14.03
C SER A 306 8.87 15.28 15.46
N GLY A 307 10.14 14.87 15.62
CA GLY A 307 10.77 14.65 16.92
C GLY A 307 10.58 13.25 17.50
N LYS A 308 10.32 12.22 16.68
CA LYS A 308 10.21 10.82 17.12
C LYS A 308 11.38 10.34 17.96
N THR A 309 12.62 10.70 17.57
CA THR A 309 13.84 10.34 18.29
C THR A 309 13.85 10.92 19.71
N MET A 310 13.31 12.12 19.92
CA MET A 310 13.18 12.73 21.24
C MET A 310 12.21 11.95 22.12
N VAL A 311 11.04 11.59 21.58
CA VAL A 311 10.04 10.75 22.27
C VAL A 311 10.64 9.39 22.64
N ALA A 312 11.37 8.77 21.71
CA ALA A 312 12.05 7.49 21.95
C ALA A 312 13.09 7.61 23.09
N PHE A 313 13.94 8.66 23.05
CA PHE A 313 14.95 8.87 24.11
C PHE A 313 14.30 9.08 25.49
N MET A 314 13.29 9.93 25.57
CA MET A 314 12.56 10.12 26.84
C MET A 314 11.90 8.84 27.35
N SER A 315 11.39 8.01 26.45
CA SER A 315 10.84 6.70 26.82
C SER A 315 11.91 5.71 27.28
N MET A 316 13.12 5.77 26.73
CA MET A 316 14.28 5.01 27.21
C MET A 316 14.70 5.44 28.61
N LEU A 317 14.65 6.76 28.93
CA LEU A 317 14.94 7.26 30.27
C LEU A 317 13.97 6.70 31.31
N LEU A 318 12.68 6.50 30.96
CA LEU A 318 11.74 5.81 31.86
C LEU A 318 12.18 4.37 32.17
N ALA A 319 12.71 3.64 31.18
CA ALA A 319 13.23 2.29 31.44
C ALA A 319 14.49 2.34 32.32
N VAL A 320 15.42 3.26 32.05
CA VAL A 320 16.66 3.43 32.85
C VAL A 320 16.35 3.82 34.28
N ASP A 321 15.41 4.74 34.52
CA ASP A 321 14.97 5.15 35.86
C ASP A 321 14.34 4.00 36.67
N ASN A 322 13.90 2.94 36.00
CA ASN A 322 13.36 1.72 36.64
C ASN A 322 14.38 0.57 36.69
N GLY A 323 15.67 0.84 36.42
CA GLY A 323 16.76 -0.13 36.52
C GLY A 323 16.90 -1.08 35.31
N PHE A 324 16.26 -0.75 34.21
CA PHE A 324 16.35 -1.55 32.95
C PHE A 324 17.26 -0.89 31.93
N GLN A 325 17.81 -1.73 31.07
CA GLN A 325 18.56 -1.28 29.90
C GLN A 325 17.63 -1.11 28.71
N ALA A 326 17.97 -0.17 27.81
CA ALA A 326 17.26 0.07 26.58
C ALA A 326 18.17 -0.12 25.36
N CYS A 327 17.61 -0.47 24.21
CA CYS A 327 18.35 -0.45 22.96
C CYS A 327 17.55 0.22 21.83
N ILE A 328 18.28 0.79 20.86
CA ILE A 328 17.72 1.29 19.61
C ILE A 328 18.39 0.63 18.43
N MET A 329 17.61 0.07 17.54
CA MET A 329 18.04 -0.58 16.31
C MET A 329 17.75 0.31 15.11
N ALA A 330 18.79 0.65 14.35
CA ALA A 330 18.71 1.42 13.13
C ALA A 330 19.03 0.54 11.89
N PRO A 331 18.41 0.79 10.74
CA PRO A 331 18.59 -0.05 9.54
C PRO A 331 19.98 0.07 8.91
N THR A 332 20.67 1.19 9.11
CA THR A 332 21.98 1.46 8.54
C THR A 332 22.95 1.97 9.60
N GLU A 333 24.24 1.81 9.33
CA GLU A 333 25.29 2.27 10.23
C GLU A 333 25.32 3.79 10.36
N ILE A 334 25.07 4.51 9.29
CA ILE A 334 25.01 5.98 9.29
C ILE A 334 23.93 6.46 10.27
N LEU A 335 22.74 5.87 10.20
CA LEU A 335 21.66 6.17 11.15
C LEU A 335 22.00 5.78 12.58
N ALA A 336 22.62 4.61 12.78
CA ALA A 336 23.04 4.20 14.11
C ALA A 336 24.04 5.20 14.72
N ARG A 337 25.03 5.66 13.95
CA ARG A 337 26.00 6.69 14.38
C ARG A 337 25.31 8.03 14.67
N GLN A 338 24.31 8.41 13.88
CA GLN A 338 23.54 9.64 14.09
C GLN A 338 22.70 9.55 15.38
N HIS A 339 22.00 8.43 15.59
CA HIS A 339 21.25 8.20 16.85
C HIS A 339 22.21 8.22 18.06
N TYR A 340 23.36 7.54 17.95
CA TYR A 340 24.35 7.55 18.99
C TYR A 340 24.83 8.96 19.34
N ALA A 341 25.21 9.75 18.33
CA ALA A 341 25.67 11.14 18.55
C ALA A 341 24.57 12.02 19.21
N SER A 342 23.32 11.84 18.79
CA SER A 342 22.20 12.60 19.36
C SER A 342 21.91 12.15 20.81
N MET A 343 21.88 10.86 21.06
CA MET A 343 21.59 10.30 22.40
C MET A 343 22.72 10.55 23.38
N ALA A 344 23.99 10.45 22.94
CA ALA A 344 25.13 10.78 23.78
C ALA A 344 25.08 12.24 24.23
N ARG A 345 24.76 13.17 23.30
CA ARG A 345 24.57 14.58 23.65
C ARG A 345 23.39 14.81 24.61
N PHE A 346 22.27 14.12 24.41
CA PHE A 346 21.12 14.23 25.31
C PHE A 346 21.40 13.64 26.68
N ALA A 347 22.24 12.62 26.77
CA ALA A 347 22.63 11.96 28.01
C ALA A 347 23.71 12.71 28.81
N GLU A 348 24.34 13.75 28.25
CA GLU A 348 25.37 14.52 28.95
C GLU A 348 24.84 15.05 30.30
N GLY A 349 25.53 14.68 31.39
CA GLY A 349 25.18 15.05 32.76
C GLY A 349 23.91 14.41 33.33
N LEU A 350 23.44 13.28 32.77
CA LEU A 350 22.29 12.51 33.27
C LEU A 350 22.68 11.21 33.98
N ASN A 351 23.94 10.94 34.25
CA ASN A 351 24.39 9.61 34.74
C ASN A 351 23.84 8.41 33.91
N VAL A 352 23.70 8.62 32.58
CA VAL A 352 23.23 7.62 31.62
C VAL A 352 24.34 7.38 30.60
N ARG A 353 24.82 6.13 30.53
CA ARG A 353 25.87 5.74 29.56
C ARG A 353 25.25 5.19 28.29
N VAL A 354 25.68 5.75 27.15
CA VAL A 354 25.26 5.33 25.82
C VAL A 354 26.44 4.70 25.09
N ALA A 355 26.24 3.53 24.49
CA ALA A 355 27.24 2.87 23.65
C ALA A 355 26.72 2.57 22.25
N ILE A 356 27.62 2.34 21.31
CA ILE A 356 27.28 1.98 19.91
C ILE A 356 27.90 0.62 19.54
N LEU A 357 27.11 -0.20 18.79
CA LEU A 357 27.53 -1.48 18.26
C LEU A 357 27.05 -1.63 16.81
N THR A 358 28.01 -1.59 15.87
CA THR A 358 27.76 -1.76 14.43
C THR A 358 28.65 -2.84 13.83
N GLY A 359 28.40 -3.20 12.58
CA GLY A 359 29.23 -4.17 11.85
C GLY A 359 30.68 -3.73 11.70
N SER A 360 30.93 -2.44 11.53
CA SER A 360 32.28 -1.85 11.36
C SER A 360 32.94 -1.39 12.67
N SER A 361 32.30 -1.63 13.83
CA SER A 361 32.91 -1.29 15.13
C SER A 361 34.25 -1.99 15.31
N LYS A 362 35.30 -1.23 15.69
CA LYS A 362 36.65 -1.78 15.94
C LYS A 362 36.58 -2.81 17.08
N VAL A 363 37.43 -3.81 17.01
CA VAL A 363 37.45 -4.92 17.97
C VAL A 363 37.49 -4.44 19.45
N ARG A 364 38.29 -3.42 19.75
CA ARG A 364 38.37 -2.84 21.10
C ARG A 364 37.09 -2.15 21.53
N GLU A 365 36.50 -1.33 20.64
CA GLU A 365 35.23 -0.61 20.91
C GLU A 365 34.08 -1.60 21.10
N ARG A 366 34.04 -2.64 20.22
CA ARG A 366 33.08 -3.72 20.31
C ARG A 366 33.14 -4.45 21.65
N ARG A 367 34.35 -4.80 22.09
CA ARG A 367 34.56 -5.48 23.38
C ARG A 367 34.06 -4.64 24.55
N VAL A 368 34.46 -3.36 24.61
CA VAL A 368 34.03 -2.43 25.68
C VAL A 368 32.51 -2.28 25.70
N ALA A 369 31.86 -2.15 24.54
CA ALA A 369 30.40 -2.06 24.47
C ALA A 369 29.73 -3.35 24.95
N LEU A 370 30.23 -4.53 24.58
CA LEU A 370 29.68 -5.81 25.00
C LEU A 370 29.85 -6.06 26.49
N GLU A 371 31.05 -5.79 27.04
CA GLU A 371 31.32 -5.90 28.47
C GLU A 371 30.45 -4.94 29.28
N GLY A 372 30.34 -3.67 28.86
CA GLY A 372 29.56 -2.67 29.56
C GLY A 372 28.05 -2.93 29.52
N ILE A 373 27.50 -3.52 28.43
CA ILE A 373 26.08 -3.86 28.38
C ILE A 373 25.77 -5.14 29.17
N ALA A 374 26.69 -6.11 29.18
CA ALA A 374 26.55 -7.33 29.96
C ALA A 374 26.68 -7.09 31.48
N SER A 375 27.50 -6.10 31.90
CA SER A 375 27.63 -5.71 33.32
C SER A 375 26.52 -4.78 33.79
N GLY A 376 25.70 -4.20 32.91
CA GLY A 376 24.69 -3.18 33.25
C GLY A 376 25.24 -1.76 33.35
N GLU A 377 26.54 -1.54 33.11
CA GLU A 377 27.19 -0.23 33.13
C GLU A 377 26.72 0.68 32.00
N VAL A 378 26.46 0.10 30.83
CA VAL A 378 25.83 0.78 29.68
C VAL A 378 24.33 0.67 29.80
N ASN A 379 23.65 1.83 29.85
CA ASN A 379 22.19 1.91 30.00
C ASN A 379 21.46 1.87 28.65
N ILE A 380 22.03 2.50 27.62
CA ILE A 380 21.41 2.58 26.29
C ILE A 380 22.40 2.07 25.23
N LEU A 381 22.01 1.06 24.47
CA LEU A 381 22.80 0.50 23.36
C LEU A 381 22.19 0.89 22.02
N VAL A 382 22.95 1.60 21.20
CA VAL A 382 22.59 1.97 19.83
C VAL A 382 23.26 1.00 18.86
N GLY A 383 22.56 0.52 17.84
CA GLY A 383 23.23 -0.31 16.84
C GLY A 383 22.38 -0.66 15.63
N THR A 384 22.94 -1.55 14.82
CA THR A 384 22.30 -2.11 13.64
C THR A 384 21.85 -3.56 13.92
N ARG A 385 21.71 -4.37 12.87
CA ARG A 385 21.46 -5.83 13.02
C ARG A 385 22.46 -6.54 13.93
N ALA A 386 23.62 -5.95 14.19
CA ALA A 386 24.60 -6.49 15.14
C ALA A 386 24.01 -6.70 16.55
N LEU A 387 22.95 -5.96 16.95
CA LEU A 387 22.27 -6.14 18.22
C LEU A 387 21.52 -7.47 18.36
N ILE A 388 21.17 -8.10 17.24
CA ILE A 388 20.41 -9.36 17.19
C ILE A 388 21.33 -10.59 17.35
N GLU A 389 22.65 -10.41 17.17
CA GLU A 389 23.61 -11.50 17.26
C GLU A 389 23.55 -12.18 18.64
N ASP A 390 23.65 -13.52 18.69
CA ASP A 390 23.51 -14.31 19.92
C ASP A 390 24.55 -13.97 20.98
N ARG A 391 25.73 -13.52 20.56
CA ARG A 391 26.82 -13.07 21.44
C ARG A 391 26.55 -11.72 22.14
N VAL A 392 25.52 -10.98 21.73
CA VAL A 392 25.13 -9.73 22.40
C VAL A 392 24.16 -10.07 23.52
N GLN A 393 24.66 -10.16 24.74
CA GLN A 393 23.84 -10.39 25.93
C GLN A 393 23.60 -9.07 26.64
N ILE A 394 22.33 -8.72 26.86
CA ILE A 394 21.92 -7.52 27.57
C ILE A 394 21.35 -7.95 28.91
N ALA A 395 21.98 -7.53 30.01
CA ALA A 395 21.67 -8.05 31.35
C ALA A 395 20.20 -7.85 31.76
N THR A 396 19.65 -6.65 31.53
CA THR A 396 18.31 -6.26 31.98
C THR A 396 17.55 -5.51 30.88
N LEU A 397 17.47 -6.09 29.66
CA LEU A 397 16.78 -5.45 28.54
C LEU A 397 15.28 -5.31 28.83
N GLY A 398 14.83 -4.08 29.06
CA GLY A 398 13.41 -3.79 29.35
C GLY A 398 12.70 -3.01 28.23
N TYR A 399 13.47 -2.33 27.35
CA TYR A 399 12.90 -1.47 26.34
C TYR A 399 13.67 -1.52 25.02
N VAL A 400 12.96 -1.67 23.90
CA VAL A 400 13.54 -1.74 22.56
C VAL A 400 12.89 -0.72 21.67
N VAL A 401 13.69 0.06 20.95
CA VAL A 401 13.24 0.94 19.89
C VAL A 401 13.72 0.40 18.54
N ILE A 402 12.85 0.34 17.55
CA ILE A 402 13.16 -0.08 16.17
C ILE A 402 12.84 1.08 15.24
N ASP A 403 13.86 1.65 14.60
CA ASP A 403 13.68 2.74 13.65
C ASP A 403 13.55 2.21 12.22
N GLU A 404 12.62 2.79 11.42
CA GLU A 404 12.33 2.41 10.03
C GLU A 404 12.03 0.91 9.86
N GLN A 405 10.99 0.44 10.51
CA GLN A 405 10.58 -0.97 10.60
C GLN A 405 10.54 -1.70 9.25
N HIS A 406 10.11 -1.03 8.18
CA HIS A 406 9.96 -1.63 6.85
C HIS A 406 11.26 -2.19 6.25
N ARG A 407 12.41 -1.91 6.87
CA ARG A 407 13.74 -2.42 6.48
C ARG A 407 14.18 -3.65 7.28
N PHE A 408 13.37 -4.12 8.24
CA PHE A 408 13.66 -5.30 9.07
C PHE A 408 12.62 -6.40 8.85
N GLY A 409 13.08 -7.64 8.63
CA GLY A 409 12.23 -8.81 8.54
C GLY A 409 11.56 -9.18 9.89
N VAL A 410 10.45 -9.90 9.83
CA VAL A 410 9.69 -10.36 11.00
C VAL A 410 10.55 -11.24 11.91
N GLU A 411 11.33 -12.18 11.33
CA GLU A 411 12.25 -13.06 12.06
C GLU A 411 13.32 -12.30 12.86
N GLN A 412 13.81 -11.18 12.33
CA GLN A 412 14.82 -10.37 12.99
C GLN A 412 14.27 -9.68 14.24
N ARG A 413 13.00 -9.30 14.21
CA ARG A 413 12.31 -8.72 15.37
C ARG A 413 12.05 -9.78 16.44
N ALA A 414 11.64 -10.98 16.02
CA ALA A 414 11.39 -12.10 16.94
C ALA A 414 12.61 -12.45 17.80
N LYS A 415 13.82 -12.40 17.22
CA LYS A 415 15.07 -12.64 17.97
C LYS A 415 15.33 -11.65 19.11
N LEU A 416 14.86 -10.40 19.01
CA LEU A 416 14.95 -9.45 20.11
C LEU A 416 14.02 -9.82 21.28
N TRP A 417 12.87 -10.46 20.99
CA TRP A 417 11.90 -10.87 22.00
C TRP A 417 12.38 -12.05 22.83
N THR A 418 13.20 -12.92 22.24
CA THR A 418 13.70 -14.15 22.89
C THR A 418 15.00 -13.95 23.66
N LYS A 419 15.58 -12.74 23.67
CA LYS A 419 16.82 -12.46 24.42
C LYS A 419 16.68 -12.51 25.93
N ASN A 420 15.47 -12.33 26.47
CA ASN A 420 15.17 -12.39 27.89
C ASN A 420 14.01 -13.37 28.17
N GLN A 421 13.93 -13.88 29.40
CA GLN A 421 12.80 -14.71 29.84
C GLN A 421 11.46 -13.96 29.75
N GLN A 422 11.49 -12.65 30.06
CA GLN A 422 10.34 -11.76 29.93
C GLN A 422 10.57 -10.81 28.76
N PRO A 423 9.62 -10.71 27.78
CA PRO A 423 9.80 -9.88 26.60
C PRO A 423 9.84 -8.39 26.96
N PRO A 424 10.76 -7.61 26.34
CA PRO A 424 10.85 -6.17 26.56
C PRO A 424 9.67 -5.43 25.96
N HIS A 425 9.42 -4.20 26.41
CA HIS A 425 8.55 -3.26 25.71
C HIS A 425 9.15 -2.84 24.38
N ILE A 426 8.33 -2.69 23.35
CA ILE A 426 8.77 -2.38 22.00
C ILE A 426 8.10 -1.12 21.47
N LEU A 427 8.92 -0.17 21.03
CA LEU A 427 8.51 0.99 20.28
C LEU A 427 9.07 0.89 18.85
N VAL A 428 8.19 0.81 17.89
CA VAL A 428 8.54 0.85 16.47
C VAL A 428 8.33 2.26 15.96
N MET A 429 9.30 2.82 15.25
CA MET A 429 9.19 4.15 14.64
C MET A 429 9.17 4.06 13.12
N THR A 430 8.40 4.92 12.49
CA THR A 430 8.45 5.12 11.03
C THR A 430 8.34 6.60 10.68
N ALA A 431 9.13 7.03 9.69
CA ALA A 431 9.05 8.35 9.10
C ALA A 431 8.11 8.41 7.89
N THR A 432 7.65 7.25 7.40
CA THR A 432 6.58 7.21 6.41
C THR A 432 5.24 7.27 7.15
N PRO A 433 4.47 8.34 7.00
CA PRO A 433 3.09 8.32 7.44
C PRO A 433 2.35 7.20 6.71
N ILE A 434 1.69 6.34 7.45
CA ILE A 434 0.83 5.29 6.93
C ILE A 434 -0.58 5.66 7.38
N PRO A 435 -1.60 5.64 6.49
CA PRO A 435 -2.96 5.89 6.93
C PRO A 435 -3.28 5.07 8.17
N ARG A 436 -3.87 5.70 9.19
CA ARG A 436 -4.10 5.07 10.50
C ARG A 436 -4.85 3.74 10.38
N THR A 437 -5.83 3.68 9.52
CA THR A 437 -6.62 2.49 9.23
C THR A 437 -5.79 1.36 8.63
N LEU A 438 -4.90 1.69 7.69
CA LEU A 438 -3.99 0.73 7.07
C LEU A 438 -2.94 0.24 8.08
N ALA A 439 -2.42 1.15 8.92
CA ALA A 439 -1.47 0.79 9.99
C ALA A 439 -2.10 -0.19 10.98
N MET A 440 -3.36 0.02 11.37
CA MET A 440 -4.11 -0.87 12.26
C MET A 440 -4.43 -2.24 11.64
N THR A 441 -4.34 -2.38 10.32
CA THR A 441 -4.58 -3.65 9.62
C THR A 441 -3.26 -4.37 9.33
N LEU A 442 -2.28 -3.67 8.78
CA LEU A 442 -0.97 -4.27 8.45
C LEU A 442 -0.15 -4.60 9.69
N TYR A 443 -0.29 -3.80 10.73
CA TYR A 443 0.43 -3.93 12.00
C TYR A 443 -0.54 -4.13 13.16
N GLY A 444 -1.58 -4.92 12.94
CA GLY A 444 -2.72 -5.06 13.86
C GLY A 444 -2.40 -5.54 15.27
N ASP A 445 -1.17 -6.00 15.48
CA ASP A 445 -0.59 -6.32 16.79
C ASP A 445 0.06 -5.11 17.47
N LEU A 446 0.19 -3.95 16.78
CA LEU A 446 0.75 -2.72 17.32
C LEU A 446 -0.36 -1.73 17.74
N GLU A 447 -0.20 -1.10 18.89
CA GLU A 447 -0.91 0.14 19.21
C GLU A 447 -0.31 1.28 18.40
N VAL A 448 -1.12 2.21 17.89
CA VAL A 448 -0.64 3.29 17.03
C VAL A 448 -0.70 4.62 17.76
N SER A 449 0.45 5.30 17.83
CA SER A 449 0.58 6.70 18.26
C SER A 449 1.03 7.57 17.12
N VAL A 450 0.46 8.75 16.99
CA VAL A 450 0.74 9.68 15.89
C VAL A 450 1.25 11.01 16.44
N ILE A 451 2.39 11.49 15.93
CA ILE A 451 2.85 12.86 16.09
C ILE A 451 2.41 13.64 14.86
N ASP A 452 1.30 14.31 14.98
CA ASP A 452 0.62 15.11 13.96
C ASP A 452 0.97 16.60 14.02
N GLU A 453 1.94 16.97 14.85
CA GLU A 453 2.44 18.33 15.01
C GLU A 453 3.93 18.40 14.69
N LEU A 454 4.35 19.47 14.02
CA LEU A 454 5.76 19.77 13.82
C LEU A 454 6.29 20.66 14.96
N PRO A 455 7.57 20.51 15.36
CA PRO A 455 8.20 21.38 16.35
C PRO A 455 8.12 22.85 15.95
N PRO A 456 7.97 23.77 16.93
CA PRO A 456 7.89 25.21 16.65
C PRO A 456 9.15 25.72 15.96
N GLY A 457 8.99 26.70 15.07
CA GLY A 457 10.08 27.32 14.30
C GLY A 457 10.41 26.65 12.95
N ARG A 458 9.78 25.53 12.62
CA ARG A 458 9.96 24.91 11.31
C ARG A 458 9.08 25.60 10.26
N GLN A 459 9.70 26.03 9.15
CA GLN A 459 8.98 26.66 8.05
C GLN A 459 8.47 25.59 7.06
N PRO A 460 7.26 25.76 6.49
CA PRO A 460 6.75 24.86 5.44
C PRO A 460 7.68 24.88 4.22
N ILE A 461 7.94 23.71 3.65
CA ILE A 461 8.76 23.58 2.45
C ILE A 461 7.91 23.99 1.24
N ARG A 462 8.40 24.93 0.43
CA ARG A 462 7.73 25.33 -0.80
C ARG A 462 8.07 24.34 -1.91
N THR A 463 7.06 23.64 -2.41
CA THR A 463 7.24 22.63 -3.47
C THR A 463 6.76 23.19 -4.80
N TYR A 464 7.58 23.01 -5.83
CA TYR A 464 7.29 23.45 -7.21
C TYR A 464 7.49 22.29 -8.17
N HIS A 465 6.63 22.20 -9.17
CA HIS A 465 6.79 21.27 -10.29
C HIS A 465 7.22 22.05 -11.54
N TYR A 466 8.31 21.62 -12.18
CA TYR A 466 8.84 22.20 -13.40
C TYR A 466 9.02 21.10 -14.46
N PHE A 467 8.67 21.44 -15.69
CA PHE A 467 9.03 20.62 -16.85
C PHE A 467 10.48 20.88 -17.25
N ASP A 468 11.10 19.94 -17.98
CA ASP A 468 12.47 20.06 -18.47
C ASP A 468 12.74 21.32 -19.27
N SER A 469 11.74 21.86 -19.96
CA SER A 469 11.81 23.17 -20.65
C SER A 469 12.15 24.34 -19.73
N LEU A 470 11.92 24.24 -18.43
CA LEU A 470 12.24 25.27 -17.42
C LEU A 470 13.57 25.02 -16.69
N ARG A 471 14.41 24.08 -17.14
CA ARG A 471 15.67 23.69 -16.50
C ARG A 471 16.63 24.87 -16.28
N LEU A 472 16.77 25.76 -17.27
CA LEU A 472 17.61 26.96 -17.13
C LEU A 472 17.13 27.92 -16.05
N LYS A 473 15.81 28.04 -15.88
CA LYS A 473 15.23 28.84 -14.79
C LYS A 473 15.54 28.23 -13.43
N MET A 474 15.46 26.91 -13.32
CA MET A 474 15.85 26.17 -12.12
C MET A 474 17.32 26.38 -11.80
N PHE A 475 18.24 26.26 -12.76
CA PHE A 475 19.66 26.53 -12.55
C PHE A 475 19.94 27.98 -12.09
N GLY A 476 19.22 28.95 -12.65
CA GLY A 476 19.30 30.36 -12.18
C GLY A 476 18.90 30.48 -10.70
N PHE A 477 17.84 29.80 -10.28
CA PHE A 477 17.41 29.73 -8.90
C PHE A 477 18.47 29.07 -7.98
N LEU A 478 19.06 27.96 -8.39
CA LEU A 478 20.12 27.27 -7.62
C LEU A 478 21.33 28.17 -7.42
N ARG A 479 21.79 28.91 -8.47
CA ARG A 479 22.89 29.85 -8.36
C ARG A 479 22.62 30.94 -7.33
N ASN A 480 21.40 31.45 -7.28
CA ASN A 480 20.98 32.45 -6.30
C ASN A 480 20.98 31.91 -4.87
N GLU A 481 20.54 30.70 -4.66
CA GLU A 481 20.53 30.07 -3.32
C GLU A 481 21.95 29.72 -2.86
N ILE A 482 22.80 29.20 -3.75
CA ILE A 482 24.22 28.93 -3.45
C ILE A 482 24.96 30.24 -3.13
N ALA A 483 24.68 31.32 -3.86
CA ALA A 483 25.25 32.63 -3.58
C ALA A 483 24.91 33.20 -2.18
N LYS A 484 23.79 32.74 -1.60
CA LYS A 484 23.42 33.01 -0.19
C LYS A 484 24.09 32.07 0.81
N GLY A 485 25.03 31.22 0.37
CA GLY A 485 25.72 30.24 1.19
C GLY A 485 24.88 28.97 1.48
N ARG A 486 23.82 28.69 0.70
CA ARG A 486 22.95 27.50 0.86
C ARG A 486 23.50 26.33 0.05
N GLN A 487 23.11 25.12 0.49
CA GLN A 487 23.49 23.89 -0.18
C GLN A 487 22.27 23.22 -0.85
N VAL A 488 22.56 22.44 -1.89
CA VAL A 488 21.54 21.86 -2.77
C VAL A 488 21.70 20.33 -2.85
N TYR A 489 20.61 19.61 -2.71
CA TYR A 489 20.50 18.19 -3.09
C TYR A 489 19.93 18.07 -4.52
N VAL A 490 20.53 17.24 -5.34
CA VAL A 490 19.99 16.83 -6.65
C VAL A 490 19.89 15.31 -6.67
N VAL A 491 18.66 14.77 -6.79
CA VAL A 491 18.39 13.34 -6.66
C VAL A 491 17.85 12.78 -7.96
N TYR A 492 18.47 11.70 -8.43
CA TYR A 492 18.08 10.93 -9.62
C TYR A 492 17.37 9.62 -9.22
N PRO A 493 16.36 9.13 -9.96
CA PRO A 493 15.70 7.88 -9.68
C PRO A 493 16.61 6.67 -9.94
N LEU A 494 16.39 5.56 -9.21
CA LEU A 494 16.94 4.25 -9.53
C LEU A 494 15.89 3.45 -10.32
N ILE A 495 16.25 2.91 -11.49
CA ILE A 495 15.39 2.06 -12.31
C ILE A 495 15.69 0.61 -11.97
N LYS A 496 14.76 -0.10 -11.34
CA LYS A 496 14.96 -1.50 -10.88
C LYS A 496 15.30 -2.50 -12.01
N GLU A 497 15.01 -2.16 -13.26
CA GLU A 497 15.17 -3.08 -14.40
C GLU A 497 16.50 -2.95 -15.15
N SER A 498 17.28 -1.91 -14.92
CA SER A 498 18.56 -1.69 -15.60
C SER A 498 19.56 -0.87 -14.80
N GLU A 499 20.32 -1.54 -13.93
CA GLU A 499 21.41 -0.92 -13.17
C GLU A 499 22.43 -0.14 -14.02
N LYS A 500 22.57 -0.49 -15.31
CA LYS A 500 23.47 0.21 -16.25
C LYS A 500 22.86 1.55 -16.72
N MET A 501 21.55 1.64 -16.90
CA MET A 501 20.89 2.88 -17.30
C MET A 501 20.87 3.91 -16.17
N ASP A 502 20.59 3.49 -14.94
CA ASP A 502 20.60 4.36 -13.77
C ASP A 502 21.93 5.08 -13.54
N TYR A 503 23.01 4.36 -13.77
CA TYR A 503 24.34 4.93 -13.63
C TYR A 503 24.62 5.94 -14.73
N LYS A 504 24.18 5.66 -15.94
CA LYS A 504 24.32 6.56 -17.09
C LYS A 504 23.50 7.84 -16.90
N ASP A 505 22.26 7.75 -16.42
CA ASP A 505 21.42 8.91 -16.14
C ASP A 505 22.04 9.81 -15.05
N LEU A 506 22.69 9.23 -14.04
CA LEU A 506 23.42 9.97 -13.01
C LEU A 506 24.68 10.65 -13.59
N GLU A 507 25.47 9.94 -14.41
CA GLU A 507 26.70 10.49 -15.04
C GLU A 507 26.34 11.61 -16.01
N ASP A 508 25.36 11.43 -16.90
CA ASP A 508 24.89 12.45 -17.82
C ASP A 508 24.36 13.69 -17.08
N GLY A 509 23.64 13.47 -15.95
CA GLY A 509 23.17 14.53 -15.09
C GLY A 509 24.29 15.28 -14.37
N TYR A 510 25.30 14.55 -13.87
CA TYR A 510 26.48 15.13 -13.26
C TYR A 510 27.29 15.98 -14.26
N GLU A 511 27.50 15.46 -15.49
CA GLU A 511 28.17 16.21 -16.54
C GLU A 511 27.42 17.50 -16.92
N SER A 512 26.10 17.43 -17.02
CA SER A 512 25.26 18.59 -17.27
C SER A 512 25.40 19.65 -16.17
N LEU A 513 25.30 19.22 -14.90
CA LEU A 513 25.48 20.11 -13.76
C LEU A 513 26.90 20.71 -13.71
N SER A 514 27.95 19.90 -13.99
CA SER A 514 29.33 20.37 -13.98
C SER A 514 29.64 21.43 -15.04
N ARG A 515 28.93 21.41 -16.17
CA ARG A 515 29.01 22.47 -17.20
C ARG A 515 28.38 23.78 -16.72
N ASP A 516 27.24 23.68 -16.05
CA ASP A 516 26.50 24.86 -15.57
C ASP A 516 27.00 25.41 -14.25
N PHE A 517 27.66 24.58 -13.44
CA PHE A 517 28.26 24.91 -12.13
C PHE A 517 29.77 24.56 -12.12
N PRO A 518 30.62 25.31 -12.90
CA PRO A 518 32.01 24.94 -13.05
C PRO A 518 32.85 25.29 -11.82
N LEU A 519 33.90 24.47 -11.60
CA LEU A 519 34.99 24.77 -10.66
C LEU A 519 35.74 26.01 -11.12
N PRO A 520 36.35 26.77 -10.22
CA PRO A 520 36.39 26.62 -8.75
C PRO A 520 35.20 27.25 -8.02
N LYS A 521 34.28 27.87 -8.77
CA LYS A 521 33.18 28.68 -8.19
C LYS A 521 32.14 27.81 -7.47
N TYR A 522 31.90 26.61 -7.97
CA TYR A 522 30.95 25.66 -7.39
C TYR A 522 31.60 24.32 -7.22
N ARG A 523 31.35 23.68 -6.09
CA ARG A 523 31.85 22.32 -5.79
C ARG A 523 30.71 21.34 -5.74
N ILE A 524 30.78 20.32 -6.57
CA ILE A 524 29.81 19.24 -6.66
C ILE A 524 30.41 17.97 -6.10
N THR A 525 29.72 17.30 -5.20
CA THR A 525 30.08 15.94 -4.75
C THR A 525 28.98 14.95 -5.15
N VAL A 526 29.36 13.68 -5.32
CA VAL A 526 28.46 12.62 -5.78
C VAL A 526 28.38 11.52 -4.73
N CYS A 527 27.16 11.00 -4.49
CA CYS A 527 26.92 9.89 -3.59
C CYS A 527 25.89 8.90 -4.17
N HIS A 528 26.30 7.66 -4.45
CA HIS A 528 25.43 6.63 -5.01
C HIS A 528 25.65 5.25 -4.41
N GLY A 529 24.72 4.31 -4.67
CA GLY A 529 24.67 2.99 -4.04
C GLY A 529 25.94 2.13 -4.22
N LYS A 530 26.63 2.24 -5.36
CA LYS A 530 27.82 1.43 -5.72
C LYS A 530 29.14 1.93 -5.13
N MET A 531 29.18 3.12 -4.54
CA MET A 531 30.38 3.64 -3.89
C MET A 531 30.74 2.80 -2.66
N ARG A 532 32.04 2.70 -2.37
CA ARG A 532 32.52 2.08 -1.13
C ARG A 532 31.98 2.88 0.08
N PRO A 533 31.76 2.25 1.22
CA PRO A 533 31.32 2.95 2.42
C PRO A 533 32.18 4.17 2.78
N GLU A 534 33.51 4.04 2.66
CA GLU A 534 34.46 5.11 2.95
C GLU A 534 34.31 6.32 2.02
N ASP A 535 34.08 6.06 0.71
CA ASP A 535 33.89 7.13 -0.29
C ASP A 535 32.54 7.86 -0.07
N LYS A 536 31.50 7.11 0.32
CA LYS A 536 30.20 7.69 0.71
C LYS A 536 30.34 8.59 1.92
N ASP A 537 31.04 8.12 2.95
CA ASP A 537 31.28 8.87 4.17
C ASP A 537 32.12 10.14 3.88
N ALA A 538 33.11 10.06 2.99
CA ALA A 538 33.91 11.21 2.56
C ALA A 538 33.07 12.25 1.82
N ALA A 539 32.25 11.83 0.83
CA ALA A 539 31.36 12.71 0.09
C ALA A 539 30.33 13.41 1.01
N MET A 540 29.74 12.64 1.93
CA MET A 540 28.80 13.18 2.92
C MET A 540 29.47 14.14 3.90
N LYS A 541 30.70 13.88 4.29
CA LYS A 541 31.48 14.77 5.16
C LYS A 541 31.79 16.09 4.46
N GLN A 542 32.23 16.06 3.20
CA GLN A 542 32.46 17.27 2.39
C GLN A 542 31.19 18.12 2.26
N PHE A 543 30.04 17.48 2.03
CA PHE A 543 28.78 18.19 1.95
C PHE A 543 28.35 18.76 3.31
N LYS A 544 28.47 17.98 4.38
CA LYS A 544 28.11 18.42 5.74
C LYS A 544 28.99 19.55 6.27
N SER A 545 30.29 19.56 5.91
CA SER A 545 31.23 20.64 6.29
C SER A 545 31.03 21.94 5.49
N GLY A 546 30.21 21.92 4.44
CA GLY A 546 30.03 23.05 3.53
C GLY A 546 31.14 23.21 2.49
N GLU A 547 32.03 22.21 2.35
CA GLU A 547 33.05 22.20 1.31
C GLU A 547 32.45 21.96 -0.08
N ALA A 548 31.31 21.29 -0.18
CA ALA A 548 30.55 21.09 -1.40
C ALA A 548 29.23 21.84 -1.36
N ASP A 549 28.90 22.54 -2.45
CA ASP A 549 27.67 23.32 -2.62
C ASP A 549 26.48 22.46 -3.06
N ILE A 550 26.76 21.44 -3.91
CA ILE A 550 25.78 20.57 -4.51
C ILE A 550 26.15 19.11 -4.21
N LEU A 551 25.19 18.36 -3.71
CA LEU A 551 25.31 16.90 -3.60
C LEU A 551 24.37 16.25 -4.62
N VAL A 552 24.99 15.55 -5.59
CA VAL A 552 24.28 14.76 -6.59
C VAL A 552 24.19 13.31 -6.10
N ALA A 553 22.98 12.75 -6.10
CA ALA A 553 22.82 11.41 -5.58
C ALA A 553 21.70 10.60 -6.25
N THR A 554 21.74 9.31 -6.06
CA THR A 554 20.58 8.43 -6.32
C THR A 554 19.69 8.38 -5.07
N SER A 555 18.55 7.68 -5.16
CA SER A 555 17.57 7.50 -4.06
C SER A 555 18.16 6.96 -2.74
N VAL A 556 19.45 6.57 -2.72
CA VAL A 556 20.17 6.13 -1.50
C VAL A 556 20.25 7.19 -0.40
N ILE A 557 20.02 8.48 -0.73
CA ILE A 557 19.90 9.57 0.27
C ILE A 557 18.62 9.46 1.14
N GLU A 558 17.75 8.52 0.87
CA GLU A 558 16.60 8.26 1.76
C GLU A 558 17.04 8.03 3.22
N VAL A 559 18.33 7.76 3.45
CA VAL A 559 18.87 7.40 4.74
C VAL A 559 19.64 8.55 5.41
N GLY A 560 18.90 9.37 6.14
CA GLY A 560 19.25 9.81 7.47
C GLY A 560 20.30 10.90 7.70
N VAL A 561 20.96 11.51 6.72
CA VAL A 561 21.97 12.55 7.04
C VAL A 561 21.30 13.93 7.18
N ASP A 562 21.52 14.56 8.33
CA ASP A 562 21.02 15.90 8.65
C ASP A 562 22.05 16.96 8.24
N VAL A 563 21.68 17.81 7.27
CA VAL A 563 22.46 18.96 6.83
C VAL A 563 21.57 20.22 6.91
N PRO A 564 21.59 20.94 8.03
CA PRO A 564 20.68 22.09 8.25
C PRO A 564 20.82 23.20 7.21
N ASN A 565 22.01 23.35 6.59
CA ASN A 565 22.28 24.35 5.57
C ASN A 565 21.78 23.97 4.16
N ALA A 566 21.40 22.70 3.93
CA ALA A 566 20.81 22.26 2.68
C ALA A 566 19.33 22.64 2.63
N THR A 567 19.05 23.71 1.88
CA THR A 567 17.70 24.31 1.80
C THR A 567 16.97 24.02 0.50
N VAL A 568 17.64 23.45 -0.50
CA VAL A 568 17.05 23.14 -1.80
C VAL A 568 17.19 21.64 -2.10
N MET A 569 16.06 21.02 -2.43
CA MET A 569 15.96 19.66 -2.94
C MET A 569 15.48 19.70 -4.39
N VAL A 570 16.25 19.21 -5.33
CA VAL A 570 15.83 18.96 -6.71
C VAL A 570 15.66 17.46 -6.91
N ILE A 571 14.51 17.04 -7.42
CA ILE A 571 14.23 15.64 -7.73
C ILE A 571 14.02 15.52 -9.23
N GLU A 572 14.94 14.87 -9.90
CA GLU A 572 14.93 14.64 -11.35
C GLU A 572 14.01 13.47 -11.69
N SER A 573 13.31 13.56 -12.82
CA SER A 573 12.31 12.57 -13.26
C SER A 573 11.34 12.18 -12.13
N ALA A 574 10.79 13.18 -11.45
CA ALA A 574 9.99 13.02 -10.23
C ALA A 574 8.74 12.14 -10.44
N GLU A 575 8.23 12.05 -11.68
CA GLU A 575 7.12 11.17 -12.04
C GLU A 575 7.41 9.67 -11.84
N ARG A 576 8.69 9.29 -11.74
CA ARG A 576 9.12 7.90 -11.52
C ARG A 576 9.14 7.49 -10.06
N PHE A 577 9.02 8.45 -9.14
CA PHE A 577 9.00 8.18 -7.70
C PHE A 577 7.57 7.96 -7.19
N GLY A 578 7.42 7.13 -6.16
CA GLY A 578 6.20 7.05 -5.38
C GLY A 578 6.03 8.28 -4.47
N LEU A 579 4.78 8.61 -4.09
CA LEU A 579 4.49 9.77 -3.23
C LEU A 579 5.23 9.71 -1.88
N SER A 580 5.29 8.53 -1.26
CA SER A 580 6.02 8.34 0.00
C SER A 580 7.52 8.62 -0.15
N GLN A 581 8.14 8.25 -1.28
CA GLN A 581 9.55 8.53 -1.56
C GLN A 581 9.79 10.03 -1.78
N LEU A 582 8.93 10.67 -2.60
CA LEU A 582 9.00 12.13 -2.83
C LEU A 582 8.88 12.88 -1.52
N HIS A 583 7.96 12.47 -0.64
CA HIS A 583 7.77 13.08 0.66
C HIS A 583 9.00 12.90 1.58
N GLN A 584 9.59 11.72 1.63
CA GLN A 584 10.81 11.46 2.39
C GLN A 584 12.00 12.31 1.89
N LEU A 585 12.17 12.40 0.56
CA LEU A 585 13.20 13.25 -0.05
C LEU A 585 12.96 14.73 0.26
N ARG A 586 11.73 15.22 0.12
CA ARG A 586 11.36 16.58 0.52
C ARG A 586 11.71 16.87 1.98
N GLY A 587 11.45 15.93 2.88
CA GLY A 587 11.75 16.05 4.30
C GLY A 587 13.25 16.12 4.66
N ARG A 588 14.17 15.92 3.68
CA ARG A 588 15.61 16.09 3.89
C ARG A 588 16.05 17.54 3.95
N VAL A 589 15.24 18.45 3.44
CA VAL A 589 15.42 19.91 3.60
C VAL A 589 14.44 20.46 4.63
N GLY A 590 14.57 21.73 5.00
CA GLY A 590 13.68 22.36 5.99
C GLY A 590 14.00 22.01 7.43
N ARG A 591 15.26 21.67 7.74
CA ARG A 591 15.70 21.34 9.11
C ARG A 591 16.38 22.50 9.82
N GLY A 592 16.64 23.59 9.10
CA GLY A 592 17.14 24.87 9.63
C GLY A 592 16.03 25.92 9.76
N GLY A 593 16.36 27.09 10.30
CA GLY A 593 15.43 28.24 10.40
C GLY A 593 15.13 28.96 9.08
N ASN A 594 15.75 28.53 7.96
CA ASN A 594 15.63 29.18 6.66
C ASN A 594 14.54 28.54 5.80
N GLN A 595 13.92 29.37 4.93
CA GLN A 595 12.97 28.87 3.94
C GLN A 595 13.62 27.81 3.04
N SER A 596 12.98 26.69 2.90
CA SER A 596 13.45 25.59 2.06
C SER A 596 12.51 25.30 0.89
N TYR A 597 13.08 24.73 -0.15
CA TYR A 597 12.42 24.52 -1.43
C TYR A 597 12.60 23.08 -1.91
N CYS A 598 11.55 22.52 -2.51
CA CYS A 598 11.59 21.24 -3.21
C CYS A 598 11.16 21.46 -4.66
N ILE A 599 12.02 21.14 -5.62
CA ILE A 599 11.75 21.29 -7.04
C ILE A 599 11.62 19.90 -7.65
N LEU A 600 10.45 19.59 -8.19
CA LEU A 600 10.14 18.34 -8.87
C LEU A 600 10.31 18.58 -10.38
N MET A 601 11.30 17.93 -10.99
CA MET A 601 11.53 17.99 -12.43
C MET A 601 10.88 16.82 -13.11
N SER A 602 10.23 17.03 -14.26
CA SER A 602 9.60 15.97 -15.05
C SER A 602 9.70 16.22 -16.56
N GLY A 603 9.58 15.14 -17.34
CA GLY A 603 9.38 15.25 -18.77
C GLY A 603 8.01 15.85 -19.12
N GLU A 604 7.85 16.30 -20.38
CA GLU A 604 6.62 16.96 -20.87
C GLU A 604 5.40 16.01 -20.92
N LYS A 605 5.65 14.70 -21.12
CA LYS A 605 4.60 13.68 -21.21
C LYS A 605 4.41 12.99 -19.87
N LEU A 606 3.37 13.38 -19.14
CA LEU A 606 2.98 12.77 -17.87
C LEU A 606 1.73 11.90 -18.03
N SER A 607 1.73 10.74 -17.38
CA SER A 607 0.49 9.99 -17.16
C SER A 607 -0.46 10.78 -16.24
N LYS A 608 -1.76 10.47 -16.29
CA LYS A 608 -2.76 11.08 -15.40
C LYS A 608 -2.39 10.88 -13.91
N GLU A 609 -1.91 9.69 -13.58
CA GLU A 609 -1.49 9.33 -12.21
C GLU A 609 -0.20 10.04 -11.82
N GLY A 610 0.78 10.13 -12.73
CA GLY A 610 2.02 10.88 -12.51
C GLY A 610 1.74 12.35 -12.21
N ARG A 611 0.86 12.97 -13.01
CA ARG A 611 0.44 14.36 -12.79
C ARG A 611 -0.25 14.52 -11.44
N ALA A 612 -1.21 13.67 -11.10
CA ALA A 612 -1.93 13.74 -9.83
C ALA A 612 -0.98 13.62 -8.63
N ARG A 613 0.07 12.78 -8.71
CA ARG A 613 1.09 12.67 -7.66
C ARG A 613 1.91 13.96 -7.49
N LEU A 614 2.38 14.55 -8.60
CA LEU A 614 3.18 15.78 -8.54
C LEU A 614 2.35 16.97 -8.08
N ASP A 615 1.09 17.09 -8.52
CA ASP A 615 0.15 18.12 -8.09
C ASP A 615 -0.12 18.00 -6.57
N ALA A 616 -0.30 16.78 -6.06
CA ALA A 616 -0.48 16.54 -4.63
C ALA A 616 0.73 16.98 -3.80
N MET A 617 1.95 16.66 -4.27
CA MET A 617 3.19 17.08 -3.61
C MET A 617 3.32 18.62 -3.54
N CYS A 618 2.79 19.35 -4.52
CA CYS A 618 2.76 20.80 -4.54
C CYS A 618 1.65 21.40 -3.65
N ALA A 619 0.53 20.69 -3.49
CA ALA A 619 -0.64 21.15 -2.77
C ALA A 619 -0.51 21.06 -1.25
N THR A 620 0.13 20.00 -0.72
CA THR A 620 0.22 19.78 0.72
C THR A 620 1.62 19.41 1.19
N ASN A 621 1.93 19.82 2.42
CA ASN A 621 3.11 19.37 3.16
C ASN A 621 2.79 18.22 4.13
N ASP A 622 1.53 17.90 4.35
CA ASP A 622 1.09 16.84 5.26
C ASP A 622 1.38 15.46 4.67
N GLY A 623 2.25 14.70 5.32
CA GLY A 623 2.61 13.36 4.90
C GLY A 623 1.47 12.35 5.05
N PHE A 624 0.50 12.57 5.97
CA PHE A 624 -0.66 11.69 6.12
C PHE A 624 -1.64 11.87 4.96
N GLU A 625 -1.92 13.11 4.55
CA GLU A 625 -2.74 13.40 3.36
C GLU A 625 -2.11 12.79 2.09
N LEU A 626 -0.79 12.95 1.93
CA LEU A 626 -0.06 12.35 0.80
C LEU A 626 -0.14 10.82 0.81
N SER A 627 -0.04 10.21 1.98
CA SER A 627 -0.13 8.76 2.13
C SER A 627 -1.53 8.22 1.81
N GLU A 628 -2.59 8.93 2.21
CA GLU A 628 -3.98 8.59 1.84
C GLU A 628 -4.20 8.70 0.34
N LEU A 629 -3.62 9.73 -0.29
CA LEU A 629 -3.72 9.90 -1.73
C LEU A 629 -2.93 8.83 -2.49
N ASP A 630 -1.71 8.50 -2.03
CA ASP A 630 -0.90 7.40 -2.61
C ASP A 630 -1.67 6.08 -2.61
N LEU A 631 -2.36 5.79 -1.50
CA LEU A 631 -3.19 4.62 -1.36
C LEU A 631 -4.38 4.61 -2.33
N LYS A 632 -5.03 5.78 -2.53
CA LYS A 632 -6.13 5.93 -3.50
C LYS A 632 -5.67 5.80 -4.95
N LEU A 633 -4.52 6.37 -5.30
CA LEU A 633 -3.97 6.35 -6.67
C LEU A 633 -3.47 4.97 -7.10
N ARG A 634 -2.90 4.18 -6.17
CA ARG A 634 -2.39 2.82 -6.47
C ARG A 634 -3.51 1.81 -6.78
N GLY A 635 -4.73 2.04 -6.33
CA GLY A 635 -5.86 1.12 -6.53
C GLY A 635 -5.69 -0.24 -5.84
N ALA A 636 -6.66 -1.15 -6.06
CA ALA A 636 -6.67 -2.48 -5.44
C ALA A 636 -5.60 -3.45 -5.97
N GLY A 637 -5.05 -3.19 -7.18
CA GLY A 637 -4.14 -4.10 -7.86
C GLY A 637 -2.67 -4.03 -7.43
N ASP A 638 -2.21 -2.86 -6.97
CA ASP A 638 -0.78 -2.60 -6.71
C ASP A 638 -0.35 -2.72 -5.25
N ILE A 639 -1.26 -3.09 -4.35
CA ILE A 639 -0.90 -3.41 -2.96
C ILE A 639 0.06 -4.62 -2.89
N HIS A 640 0.04 -5.48 -3.92
CA HIS A 640 1.01 -6.57 -4.09
C HIS A 640 2.46 -6.11 -4.32
N GLY A 641 2.69 -4.85 -4.76
CA GLY A 641 4.04 -4.28 -4.93
C GLY A 641 4.74 -3.92 -3.61
N THR A 642 4.02 -3.88 -2.49
CA THR A 642 4.58 -3.67 -1.14
C THR A 642 4.96 -4.98 -0.44
N GLN A 643 5.43 -5.99 -1.18
CA GLN A 643 6.03 -7.21 -0.63
C GLN A 643 7.23 -6.99 0.33
N GLN A 644 7.50 -5.73 0.71
CA GLN A 644 8.56 -5.40 1.68
C GLN A 644 8.16 -5.63 3.16
N SER A 645 6.88 -5.81 3.46
CA SER A 645 6.43 -6.22 4.80
C SER A 645 5.68 -7.55 4.66
N GLY A 646 6.29 -8.62 5.09
CA GLY A 646 5.98 -10.03 4.89
C GLY A 646 4.55 -10.55 5.12
N ASP A 647 3.52 -9.72 5.29
CA ASP A 647 2.15 -10.12 5.60
C ASP A 647 1.14 -9.27 4.82
N ALA A 648 1.12 -9.37 3.49
CA ALA A 648 0.04 -8.77 2.72
C ALA A 648 -1.15 -9.76 2.68
N PHE A 649 -2.28 -9.38 3.30
CA PHE A 649 -3.54 -10.11 3.15
C PHE A 649 -3.99 -10.04 1.70
N GLU A 650 -4.17 -11.20 1.05
CA GLU A 650 -4.78 -11.26 -0.27
C GLU A 650 -6.29 -11.01 -0.12
N LEU A 651 -6.72 -9.79 -0.39
CA LEU A 651 -8.12 -9.40 -0.40
C LEU A 651 -8.69 -9.60 -1.80
N ASN A 652 -9.88 -10.23 -1.88
CA ASN A 652 -10.54 -10.50 -3.16
C ASN A 652 -11.47 -9.36 -3.59
N ILE A 653 -12.10 -8.66 -2.64
CA ILE A 653 -13.11 -7.64 -2.92
C ILE A 653 -12.93 -6.37 -2.09
N ALA A 654 -12.44 -6.50 -0.86
CA ALA A 654 -12.19 -5.33 0.00
C ALA A 654 -10.95 -4.57 -0.47
N ASN A 655 -10.99 -3.26 -0.33
CA ASN A 655 -9.87 -2.37 -0.63
C ASN A 655 -9.56 -1.53 0.62
N LEU A 656 -8.39 -1.74 1.20
CA LEU A 656 -7.97 -1.06 2.43
C LEU A 656 -7.90 0.47 2.29
N ALA A 657 -7.79 0.98 1.04
CA ALA A 657 -7.77 2.41 0.75
C ALA A 657 -9.15 3.08 0.81
N THR A 658 -10.18 2.35 0.38
CA THR A 658 -11.52 2.92 0.20
C THR A 658 -12.53 2.42 1.23
N ASP A 659 -12.29 1.26 1.84
CA ASP A 659 -13.24 0.58 2.73
C ASP A 659 -12.93 0.82 4.22
N THR A 660 -12.38 1.99 4.55
CA THR A 660 -11.93 2.35 5.91
C THR A 660 -13.05 2.28 6.95
N GLN A 661 -14.27 2.68 6.60
CA GLN A 661 -15.44 2.61 7.49
C GLN A 661 -15.83 1.16 7.81
N ILE A 662 -15.79 0.28 6.80
CA ILE A 662 -16.10 -1.15 6.99
C ILE A 662 -15.01 -1.77 7.87
N MET A 663 -13.77 -1.36 7.70
CA MET A 663 -12.63 -1.86 8.47
C MET A 663 -12.73 -1.46 9.95
N GLU A 664 -13.10 -0.23 10.26
CA GLU A 664 -13.35 0.21 11.65
C GLU A 664 -14.52 -0.56 12.29
N LEU A 665 -15.61 -0.73 11.55
CA LEU A 665 -16.77 -1.48 11.99
C LEU A 665 -16.39 -2.93 12.32
N THR A 666 -15.71 -3.62 11.40
CA THR A 666 -15.30 -5.03 11.58
C THR A 666 -14.28 -5.20 12.70
N ARG A 667 -13.40 -4.21 12.93
CA ARG A 667 -12.48 -4.21 14.07
C ARG A 667 -13.24 -4.14 15.40
N ASN A 668 -14.19 -3.23 15.52
CA ASN A 668 -14.99 -3.07 16.72
C ASN A 668 -15.79 -4.34 17.01
N ASP A 669 -16.35 -4.94 15.98
CA ASP A 669 -17.11 -6.19 16.07
C ASP A 669 -16.21 -7.36 16.47
N ALA A 670 -15.03 -7.49 15.88
CA ALA A 670 -14.05 -8.53 16.22
C ALA A 670 -13.61 -8.41 17.70
N ILE A 671 -13.33 -7.18 18.19
CA ILE A 671 -12.98 -6.93 19.59
C ILE A 671 -14.13 -7.33 20.51
N ALA A 672 -15.38 -6.96 20.17
CA ALA A 672 -16.55 -7.29 20.98
C ALA A 672 -16.78 -8.81 21.05
N ILE A 673 -16.65 -9.50 19.91
CA ILE A 673 -16.79 -10.97 19.83
C ILE A 673 -15.71 -11.67 20.66
N LEU A 674 -14.45 -11.29 20.49
CA LEU A 674 -13.32 -11.95 21.18
C LEU A 674 -13.25 -11.60 22.67
N ARG A 675 -13.86 -10.49 23.12
CA ARG A 675 -14.03 -10.21 24.56
C ARG A 675 -14.98 -11.19 25.21
N SER A 676 -16.07 -11.57 24.53
CA SER A 676 -17.08 -12.51 25.05
C SER A 676 -16.71 -13.97 24.83
N ASP A 677 -15.95 -14.27 23.77
CA ASP A 677 -15.56 -15.61 23.35
C ASP A 677 -14.16 -15.59 22.71
N PRO A 678 -13.09 -15.56 23.52
CA PRO A 678 -11.72 -15.40 23.00
C PRO A 678 -11.27 -16.48 22.02
N ARG A 679 -11.80 -17.69 22.16
CA ARG A 679 -11.43 -18.84 21.30
C ARG A 679 -12.46 -19.19 20.23
N LEU A 680 -13.57 -18.45 20.16
CA LEU A 680 -14.69 -18.71 19.26
C LEU A 680 -15.25 -20.15 19.42
N GLU A 681 -15.40 -20.58 20.68
CA GLU A 681 -15.89 -21.92 21.04
C GLU A 681 -17.39 -21.98 21.28
N GLN A 682 -18.06 -20.85 21.49
CA GLN A 682 -19.49 -20.79 21.65
C GLN A 682 -20.20 -21.26 20.36
N PRO A 683 -21.31 -22.01 20.45
CA PRO A 683 -22.03 -22.54 19.28
C PRO A 683 -22.38 -21.47 18.23
N ALA A 684 -22.74 -20.26 18.68
CA ALA A 684 -23.04 -19.13 17.82
C ALA A 684 -21.83 -18.60 17.02
N ASN A 685 -20.61 -18.83 17.51
CA ASN A 685 -19.37 -18.30 16.94
C ASN A 685 -18.53 -19.35 16.20
N THR A 686 -18.95 -20.61 16.19
CA THR A 686 -18.17 -21.70 15.57
C THR A 686 -17.88 -21.44 14.09
N GLN A 687 -18.83 -20.85 13.37
CA GLN A 687 -18.66 -20.52 11.95
C GLN A 687 -17.72 -19.32 11.75
N LEU A 688 -17.64 -18.39 12.71
CA LEU A 688 -16.66 -17.31 12.71
C LEU A 688 -15.24 -17.84 12.86
N ARG A 689 -15.04 -18.94 13.58
CA ARG A 689 -13.76 -19.63 13.64
C ARG A 689 -13.33 -20.15 12.27
N GLU A 690 -14.25 -20.73 11.49
CA GLU A 690 -13.94 -21.14 10.11
C GLU A 690 -13.61 -19.92 9.22
N LEU A 691 -14.28 -18.78 9.41
CA LEU A 691 -14.01 -17.55 8.67
C LEU A 691 -12.59 -17.04 8.97
N ARG A 692 -12.21 -16.99 10.25
CA ARG A 692 -10.85 -16.65 10.70
C ARG A 692 -9.80 -17.59 10.09
N ASP A 693 -10.02 -18.91 10.21
CA ASP A 693 -9.04 -19.93 9.82
C ASP A 693 -8.85 -19.99 8.28
N ARG A 694 -9.83 -19.57 7.49
CA ARG A 694 -9.67 -19.43 6.02
C ARG A 694 -8.59 -18.39 5.67
N HIS A 695 -8.55 -17.28 6.38
CA HIS A 695 -7.54 -16.26 6.17
C HIS A 695 -6.18 -16.67 6.75
N HIS A 696 -6.16 -17.42 7.84
CA HIS A 696 -4.93 -17.95 8.44
C HIS A 696 -4.20 -18.97 7.54
N LYS A 697 -4.92 -19.86 6.85
CA LYS A 697 -4.32 -20.85 5.92
C LYS A 697 -3.73 -20.24 4.65
N ARG A 698 -4.12 -19.02 4.29
CA ARG A 698 -3.53 -18.27 3.17
C ARG A 698 -2.20 -17.59 3.55
N GLU A 699 -1.98 -17.35 4.82
CA GLU A 699 -0.69 -16.89 5.35
C GLU A 699 0.26 -18.09 5.46
N ARG A 700 1.09 -18.33 4.45
CA ARG A 700 2.16 -19.33 4.47
C ARG A 700 3.40 -18.85 5.23
N ILE A 701 3.25 -18.34 6.44
CA ILE A 701 4.35 -18.18 7.40
C ILE A 701 3.80 -18.72 8.72
N ASP A 702 4.21 -19.93 9.02
CA ASP A 702 3.91 -20.60 10.28
C ASP A 702 4.76 -19.96 11.38
N PHE A 703 4.16 -19.09 12.16
CA PHE A 703 4.80 -18.51 13.35
C PHE A 703 4.73 -19.43 14.58
N SER A 704 4.20 -20.63 14.43
CA SER A 704 4.07 -21.59 15.54
C SER A 704 5.40 -22.21 15.97
N ASP A 705 6.45 -22.14 15.14
CA ASP A 705 7.80 -22.63 15.45
C ASP A 705 8.70 -21.59 16.15
N ILE A 706 8.14 -20.43 16.54
CA ILE A 706 8.82 -19.42 17.36
C ILE A 706 8.21 -19.45 18.76
N SER A 707 8.29 -20.59 19.40
CA SER A 707 8.08 -20.73 20.84
C SER A 707 9.39 -21.04 21.54
#